data_b0cebb636e1c147b287f08f64ee6bf2f
#
_entry.id   b0cebb636e1c147b287f08f64ee6bf2f
#
_cell.length_a   1.000
_cell.length_b   1.000
_cell.length_c   1.000
_cell.angle_alpha   90.00
_cell.angle_beta   90.00
_cell.angle_gamma   90.00
#
_symmetry.space_group_name_H-M   'P 1'
#
loop_
_entity.id
_entity.type
_entity.pdbx_description
1 polymer ?
#
loop_
_entity_poly.entity_id
_entity_poly.type
_entity_poly.pdbx_seq_one_letter_code
_entity_poly.pdbx_strand_id
1 'polypeptide(L)'
;MWLLSYLRWHAQRRAVAKRPVAAPNGLLARVWLLLVLALLGGPARAAQPEDTLAVSPSNPALYLEENYYSMLEDPTGRLRLADVQSPAWSHRFVVLRGSGHPPNIQHPRSTYWLRITVRHAPAENAAWYLELYDSHIGQAVFYGPRPGSATAYDSVATGASHSFATRPHPYKNFLFDLPPRPGETATYYLRLHSDTRTSFRAMLHSGAGLIPELSLQYWLLGMFYGVLFIMVLYNLILFFFLKERTYLYYVLYVLSGTLLFLTEDGLGFQYLWSASPELNHFVGALAPVLLLLTFATYASGFLDTASRLPALHRLGTWVVGGSTALLVLDAAVVHSGFSFWLYLLPYGLLYYAAFRAYGSGLRPARYLLLAQALVAISLTFLIMRKLGINFYSNVYTVYSLNAAFVVEVVILSYALGEKLKGLMDTTLLTQNRLLKQLRKKHQAQDRLVEQMRENQALKDQLNTELEGLVALRTAELRQQNDTVAAQNRELLQANGLLALQSAAIEKLNGDLSRDLHAEKAARIESKEVDFGEFSQIYPDKDACLRYLADLKWGHGRYQCRKCGHEKSCEAREPHARRCTRCRYVESATAGTLLQKCKFSIVKALYAVFLMHAHKGNYSPSELARILDLRQATSWAFAQKVLQALQRRRQAPDFEEGEPWTHVLLDAGTEAEVEENEAVKAVD
;
A
#
# COMPACT_ATOMS: atom_id res chain seq x y z
N MET A 1 28.46 25.66 -34.43
CA MET A 1 27.00 25.91 -34.34
C MET A 1 26.25 24.82 -33.54
N TRP A 2 26.66 23.57 -33.54
CA TRP A 2 25.96 22.46 -32.81
C TRP A 2 26.08 22.53 -31.29
N LEU A 3 27.20 22.98 -30.75
CA LEU A 3 27.43 23.09 -29.30
C LEU A 3 26.60 24.21 -28.63
N LEU A 4 26.34 25.30 -29.35
CA LEU A 4 25.52 26.41 -28.86
C LEU A 4 24.01 26.09 -28.84
N SER A 5 23.51 25.28 -29.75
CA SER A 5 22.13 24.78 -29.75
C SER A 5 21.91 23.74 -28.67
N TYR A 6 22.90 22.87 -28.38
CA TYR A 6 22.85 21.89 -27.29
C TYR A 6 22.83 22.55 -25.92
N LEU A 7 23.64 23.58 -25.71
CA LEU A 7 23.68 24.34 -24.45
C LEU A 7 22.41 25.18 -24.24
N ARG A 8 21.83 25.77 -25.30
CA ARG A 8 20.52 26.46 -25.22
C ARG A 8 19.38 25.50 -24.90
N TRP A 9 19.38 24.29 -25.47
CA TRP A 9 18.36 23.27 -25.18
C TRP A 9 18.44 22.76 -23.73
N HIS A 10 19.65 22.57 -23.18
CA HIS A 10 19.84 22.20 -21.77
C HIS A 10 19.54 23.34 -20.80
N ALA A 11 19.80 24.60 -21.16
CA ALA A 11 19.43 25.75 -20.35
C ALA A 11 17.91 25.96 -20.30
N GLN A 12 17.20 25.77 -21.41
CA GLN A 12 15.73 25.85 -21.44
C GLN A 12 15.08 24.71 -20.63
N ARG A 13 15.62 23.49 -20.62
CA ARG A 13 15.12 22.41 -19.77
C ARG A 13 15.33 22.65 -18.27
N ARG A 14 16.42 23.31 -17.88
CA ARG A 14 16.65 23.69 -16.46
C ARG A 14 15.76 24.86 -16.01
N ALA A 15 15.35 25.74 -16.91
CA ALA A 15 14.44 26.84 -16.61
C ALA A 15 12.98 26.39 -16.42
N VAL A 16 12.54 25.31 -17.09
CA VAL A 16 11.18 24.73 -16.92
C VAL A 16 11.06 23.88 -15.65
N ALA A 17 12.17 23.41 -15.07
CA ALA A 17 12.18 22.56 -13.88
C ALA A 17 12.19 23.33 -12.53
N LYS A 18 12.19 24.67 -12.54
CA LYS A 18 12.19 25.48 -11.32
C LYS A 18 11.20 26.65 -11.39
N ARG A 19 9.93 26.36 -11.68
CA ARG A 19 8.86 27.21 -11.17
C ARG A 19 8.45 26.62 -9.83
N PRO A 20 8.64 27.31 -8.68
CA PRO A 20 7.97 26.93 -7.46
C PRO A 20 6.47 27.03 -7.76
N VAL A 21 5.76 25.93 -7.63
CA VAL A 21 4.31 25.93 -7.54
C VAL A 21 4.02 26.82 -6.33
N ALA A 22 3.54 28.03 -6.58
CA ALA A 22 3.06 28.91 -5.52
C ALA A 22 2.05 28.10 -4.72
N ALA A 23 2.36 27.92 -3.44
CA ALA A 23 1.48 27.20 -2.53
C ALA A 23 0.12 27.89 -2.55
N PRO A 24 -1.00 27.19 -2.74
CA PRO A 24 -2.34 27.76 -2.66
C PRO A 24 -2.74 28.03 -1.20
N ASN A 25 -1.75 28.35 -0.34
CA ASN A 25 -1.88 28.35 1.11
C ASN A 25 -2.67 29.56 1.66
N GLY A 26 -3.03 30.53 0.83
CA GLY A 26 -3.82 31.68 1.29
C GLY A 26 -5.30 31.60 0.95
N LEU A 27 -5.67 30.99 -0.17
CA LEU A 27 -7.05 31.02 -0.63
C LEU A 27 -7.93 30.01 0.11
N LEU A 28 -7.47 28.78 0.26
CA LEU A 28 -8.20 27.73 1.01
C LEU A 28 -8.33 28.10 2.50
N ALA A 29 -7.27 28.60 3.12
CA ALA A 29 -7.32 29.06 4.50
C ALA A 29 -8.24 30.29 4.66
N ARG A 30 -8.27 31.20 3.71
CA ARG A 30 -9.18 32.36 3.70
C ARG A 30 -10.60 31.96 3.42
N VAL A 31 -10.84 31.02 2.52
CA VAL A 31 -12.19 30.46 2.26
C VAL A 31 -12.68 29.72 3.49
N TRP A 32 -11.81 28.95 4.18
CA TRP A 32 -12.13 28.31 5.46
C TRP A 32 -12.46 29.32 6.55
N LEU A 33 -11.64 30.36 6.68
CA LEU A 33 -11.86 31.44 7.67
C LEU A 33 -13.15 32.23 7.37
N LEU A 34 -13.43 32.53 6.10
CA LEU A 34 -14.65 33.21 5.68
C LEU A 34 -15.90 32.33 5.84
N LEU A 35 -15.78 31.02 5.58
CA LEU A 35 -16.86 30.05 5.89
C LEU A 35 -17.11 29.98 7.38
N VAL A 36 -16.08 29.87 8.21
CA VAL A 36 -16.23 29.86 9.68
C VAL A 36 -16.80 31.20 10.18
N LEU A 37 -16.36 32.35 9.65
CA LEU A 37 -16.89 33.67 10.01
C LEU A 37 -18.33 33.88 9.50
N ALA A 38 -18.66 33.43 8.30
CA ALA A 38 -20.03 33.48 7.77
C ALA A 38 -21.01 32.60 8.58
N LEU A 39 -20.46 31.53 9.17
CA LEU A 39 -21.21 30.59 10.01
C LEU A 39 -21.44 31.11 11.44
N LEU A 40 -20.66 32.06 11.90
CA LEU A 40 -20.78 32.69 13.23
C LEU A 40 -21.75 33.89 13.26
N GLY A 41 -22.22 34.37 12.10
CA GLY A 41 -22.95 35.61 11.92
C GLY A 41 -24.46 35.49 11.69
N GLY A 42 -25.13 34.47 12.24
CA GLY A 42 -26.61 34.39 12.18
C GLY A 42 -27.27 35.41 13.13
N PRO A 43 -28.27 36.18 12.66
CA PRO A 43 -28.99 37.11 13.55
C PRO A 43 -29.71 36.35 14.65
N ALA A 44 -29.33 36.59 15.88
CA ALA A 44 -30.12 36.14 17.04
C ALA A 44 -31.49 36.84 17.01
N ARG A 45 -32.51 36.13 16.54
CA ARG A 45 -33.88 36.57 16.64
C ARG A 45 -34.35 36.29 18.04
N ALA A 46 -34.60 37.31 18.83
CA ALA A 46 -35.28 37.21 20.12
C ALA A 46 -36.72 36.77 19.85
N ALA A 47 -36.99 35.47 19.97
CA ALA A 47 -38.36 34.94 19.96
C ALA A 47 -38.99 35.18 21.33
N GLN A 48 -40.21 35.66 21.35
CA GLN A 48 -41.01 35.73 22.58
C GLN A 48 -41.33 34.29 23.05
N PRO A 49 -41.27 34.03 24.35
CA PRO A 49 -41.42 32.67 24.86
C PRO A 49 -42.92 32.27 24.91
N GLU A 50 -43.32 31.49 23.94
CA GLU A 50 -44.54 30.70 24.08
C GLU A 50 -44.16 29.32 24.61
N ASP A 51 -44.41 29.03 25.86
CA ASP A 51 -44.17 27.72 26.50
C ASP A 51 -45.06 26.61 25.93
N THR A 52 -45.95 26.94 25.00
CA THR A 52 -46.91 26.00 24.43
C THR A 52 -46.85 26.04 22.91
N LEU A 53 -46.52 24.92 22.29
CA LEU A 53 -46.46 24.80 20.84
C LEU A 53 -47.88 24.62 20.27
N ALA A 54 -48.36 25.58 19.50
CA ALA A 54 -49.60 25.45 18.75
C ALA A 54 -49.39 24.66 17.46
N VAL A 55 -50.02 23.51 17.34
CA VAL A 55 -50.02 22.72 16.11
C VAL A 55 -51.18 23.08 15.23
N SER A 56 -50.95 23.21 13.91
CA SER A 56 -51.96 23.57 12.93
C SER A 56 -51.71 22.81 11.62
N PRO A 57 -52.76 22.38 10.92
CA PRO A 57 -52.64 21.70 9.62
C PRO A 57 -51.92 22.51 8.55
N SER A 58 -51.86 23.84 8.72
CA SER A 58 -51.11 24.71 7.79
C SER A 58 -49.59 24.53 7.85
N ASN A 59 -49.05 23.98 8.95
CA ASN A 59 -47.67 23.69 9.14
C ASN A 59 -47.46 22.18 9.34
N PRO A 60 -47.23 21.42 8.24
CA PRO A 60 -47.20 19.96 8.29
C PRO A 60 -46.00 19.37 9.05
N ALA A 61 -44.95 20.16 9.28
CA ALA A 61 -43.78 19.77 10.07
C ALA A 61 -43.27 20.97 10.86
N LEU A 62 -43.11 20.79 12.19
CA LEU A 62 -42.63 21.81 13.11
C LEU A 62 -41.39 21.32 13.83
N TYR A 63 -40.30 22.05 13.65
CA TYR A 63 -39.12 21.83 14.50
C TYR A 63 -39.41 22.34 15.90
N LEU A 64 -39.19 21.50 16.91
CA LEU A 64 -39.22 21.93 18.29
C LEU A 64 -37.96 22.75 18.56
N GLU A 65 -38.09 24.08 18.41
CA GLU A 65 -37.04 25.02 18.83
C GLU A 65 -36.92 24.97 20.37
N GLU A 66 -35.78 25.43 20.86
CA GLU A 66 -35.40 25.38 22.30
C GLU A 66 -36.46 25.95 23.27
N ASN A 67 -37.32 26.83 22.77
CA ASN A 67 -38.38 27.49 23.57
C ASN A 67 -39.62 26.61 23.82
N TYR A 68 -39.80 25.52 23.07
CA TYR A 68 -40.99 24.68 23.12
C TYR A 68 -40.85 23.43 23.96
N TYR A 69 -39.68 23.20 24.55
CA TYR A 69 -39.48 22.11 25.50
C TYR A 69 -38.63 22.57 26.68
N SER A 70 -38.90 21.91 27.81
CA SER A 70 -38.09 22.08 29.01
C SER A 70 -37.44 20.76 29.39
N MET A 71 -36.23 20.82 29.92
CA MET A 71 -35.41 19.64 30.23
C MET A 71 -35.06 19.62 31.71
N LEU A 72 -35.10 18.42 32.30
CA LEU A 72 -34.64 18.14 33.66
C LEU A 72 -33.62 17.01 33.61
N GLU A 73 -32.45 17.21 34.18
CA GLU A 73 -31.45 16.14 34.38
C GLU A 73 -31.74 15.41 35.69
N ASP A 74 -31.80 14.09 35.64
CA ASP A 74 -31.85 13.17 36.76
C ASP A 74 -30.56 12.36 36.85
N PRO A 75 -29.58 12.81 37.66
CA PRO A 75 -28.29 12.10 37.80
C PRO A 75 -28.46 10.71 38.45
N THR A 76 -29.55 10.48 39.14
CA THR A 76 -29.82 9.21 39.84
C THR A 76 -30.49 8.18 38.94
N GLY A 77 -31.18 8.63 37.89
CA GLY A 77 -32.00 7.79 37.02
C GLY A 77 -33.21 7.16 37.69
N ARG A 78 -33.57 7.60 38.90
CA ARG A 78 -34.62 6.99 39.73
C ARG A 78 -35.95 7.70 39.68
N LEU A 79 -36.00 8.91 39.16
CA LEU A 79 -37.26 9.66 39.08
C LEU A 79 -38.25 8.95 38.16
N ARG A 80 -39.49 8.88 38.65
CA ARG A 80 -40.68 8.38 37.92
C ARG A 80 -41.51 9.55 37.41
N LEU A 81 -42.46 9.26 36.52
CA LEU A 81 -43.35 10.30 35.98
C LEU A 81 -44.07 11.08 37.07
N ALA A 82 -44.60 10.41 38.12
CA ALA A 82 -45.27 11.06 39.24
C ALA A 82 -44.34 12.02 39.99
N ASP A 83 -43.07 11.69 40.13
CA ASP A 83 -42.09 12.55 40.79
C ASP A 83 -41.86 13.83 39.99
N VAL A 84 -41.62 13.73 38.68
CA VAL A 84 -41.34 14.88 37.81
C VAL A 84 -42.56 15.79 37.59
N GLN A 85 -43.76 15.24 37.76
CA GLN A 85 -45.01 16.00 37.73
C GLN A 85 -45.29 16.71 39.08
N SER A 86 -44.67 16.28 40.16
CA SER A 86 -44.86 16.88 41.48
C SER A 86 -44.35 18.32 41.51
N PRO A 87 -44.90 19.19 42.36
CA PRO A 87 -44.44 20.57 42.55
C PRO A 87 -42.96 20.65 42.90
N ALA A 88 -42.40 19.62 43.59
CA ALA A 88 -41.02 19.56 44.03
C ALA A 88 -40.04 19.49 42.85
N TRP A 89 -40.43 18.89 41.72
CA TRP A 89 -39.57 18.69 40.55
C TRP A 89 -40.03 19.47 39.33
N SER A 90 -41.32 19.75 39.16
CA SER A 90 -41.88 20.40 37.99
C SER A 90 -41.30 21.80 37.73
N HIS A 91 -40.89 22.52 38.78
CA HIS A 91 -40.25 23.82 38.67
C HIS A 91 -38.76 23.77 38.32
N ARG A 92 -38.11 22.58 38.40
CA ARG A 92 -36.71 22.37 38.06
C ARG A 92 -36.49 22.11 36.59
N PHE A 93 -37.54 21.99 35.81
CA PHE A 93 -37.40 21.94 34.37
C PHE A 93 -36.87 23.28 33.85
N VAL A 94 -35.76 23.21 33.12
CA VAL A 94 -35.10 24.37 32.54
C VAL A 94 -35.45 24.47 31.07
N VAL A 95 -36.01 25.62 30.66
CA VAL A 95 -36.16 25.96 29.24
C VAL A 95 -34.81 26.43 28.73
N LEU A 96 -34.30 25.83 27.70
CA LEU A 96 -32.95 26.12 27.15
C LEU A 96 -32.95 27.41 26.32
N ARG A 97 -33.43 28.52 26.86
CA ARG A 97 -33.62 29.80 26.15
C ARG A 97 -32.32 30.37 25.65
N GLY A 98 -32.22 30.61 24.35
CA GLY A 98 -31.11 31.38 23.75
C GLY A 98 -29.75 30.73 23.85
N SER A 99 -29.65 29.46 24.22
CA SER A 99 -28.40 28.73 24.23
C SER A 99 -27.87 28.50 22.81
N GLY A 100 -28.76 28.57 21.82
CA GLY A 100 -28.43 28.22 20.44
C GLY A 100 -27.99 26.76 20.26
N HIS A 101 -28.15 25.96 21.31
CA HIS A 101 -27.67 24.57 21.33
C HIS A 101 -28.86 23.59 21.40
N PRO A 102 -28.88 22.57 20.51
CA PRO A 102 -29.85 21.48 20.65
C PRO A 102 -29.68 20.78 21.99
N PRO A 103 -30.75 20.18 22.56
CA PRO A 103 -30.67 19.47 23.82
C PRO A 103 -29.60 18.36 23.71
N ASN A 104 -28.70 18.40 24.67
CA ASN A 104 -27.57 17.48 24.75
C ASN A 104 -27.67 16.59 25.97
N ILE A 105 -27.49 15.31 25.78
CA ILE A 105 -27.14 14.37 26.83
C ILE A 105 -25.65 14.55 27.13
N GLN A 106 -25.31 15.43 28.06
CA GLN A 106 -23.92 15.76 28.40
C GLN A 106 -23.29 14.72 29.32
N HIS A 107 -24.12 14.17 30.23
CA HIS A 107 -23.68 13.18 31.20
C HIS A 107 -24.29 11.81 30.85
N PRO A 108 -23.51 10.87 30.27
CA PRO A 108 -24.05 9.56 29.82
C PRO A 108 -24.64 8.69 30.92
N ARG A 109 -24.33 8.98 32.20
CA ARG A 109 -24.88 8.25 33.34
C ARG A 109 -26.19 8.84 33.88
N SER A 110 -26.56 10.04 33.42
CA SER A 110 -27.79 10.73 33.84
C SER A 110 -28.94 10.32 32.93
N THR A 111 -30.14 10.39 33.50
CA THR A 111 -31.39 10.32 32.74
C THR A 111 -31.92 11.73 32.51
N TYR A 112 -32.44 12.00 31.37
CA TYR A 112 -32.98 13.32 31.02
C TYR A 112 -34.49 13.22 30.79
N TRP A 113 -35.23 14.14 31.41
CA TRP A 113 -36.65 14.27 31.20
C TRP A 113 -36.90 15.50 30.34
N LEU A 114 -37.64 15.31 29.23
CA LEU A 114 -38.18 16.39 28.45
C LEU A 114 -39.67 16.53 28.73
N ARG A 115 -40.09 17.76 28.82
CA ARG A 115 -41.50 18.13 28.91
C ARG A 115 -41.84 18.99 27.70
N ILE A 116 -42.87 18.60 26.97
CA ILE A 116 -43.34 19.26 25.75
C ILE A 116 -44.83 19.52 25.93
N THR A 117 -45.26 20.77 25.78
CA THR A 117 -46.67 21.14 25.87
C THR A 117 -47.19 21.55 24.50
N VAL A 118 -48.19 20.82 24.01
CA VAL A 118 -48.75 20.99 22.66
C VAL A 118 -50.20 21.43 22.79
N ARG A 119 -50.58 22.49 22.08
CA ARG A 119 -51.97 22.94 21.93
C ARG A 119 -52.49 22.55 20.57
N HIS A 120 -53.52 21.73 20.55
CA HIS A 120 -54.14 21.31 19.31
C HIS A 120 -55.18 22.34 18.84
N ALA A 121 -55.28 22.59 17.52
CA ALA A 121 -56.27 23.49 16.97
C ALA A 121 -57.71 22.94 17.21
N PRO A 122 -58.70 23.77 17.45
CA PRO A 122 -60.07 23.32 17.80
C PRO A 122 -60.75 22.47 16.73
N ALA A 123 -60.45 22.69 15.46
CA ALA A 123 -61.00 21.95 14.32
C ALA A 123 -60.15 20.79 13.86
N GLU A 124 -59.09 20.44 14.62
CA GLU A 124 -58.08 19.49 14.16
C GLU A 124 -58.37 18.09 14.68
N ASN A 125 -58.62 17.17 13.74
CA ASN A 125 -58.76 15.75 14.01
C ASN A 125 -57.57 14.95 13.44
N ALA A 126 -56.48 15.64 13.06
CA ALA A 126 -55.30 15.03 12.51
C ALA A 126 -54.42 14.42 13.60
N ALA A 127 -53.89 13.23 13.32
CA ALA A 127 -52.86 12.63 14.17
C ALA A 127 -51.53 13.39 13.97
N TRP A 128 -50.88 13.65 15.10
CA TRP A 128 -49.53 14.22 15.13
C TRP A 128 -48.54 13.15 15.59
N TYR A 129 -47.31 13.30 15.17
CA TYR A 129 -46.23 12.38 15.49
C TYR A 129 -45.04 13.17 16.02
N LEU A 130 -44.50 12.73 17.14
CA LEU A 130 -43.27 13.25 17.69
C LEU A 130 -42.10 12.38 17.21
N GLU A 131 -41.23 12.93 16.40
CA GLU A 131 -40.00 12.32 15.96
C GLU A 131 -38.83 12.77 16.83
N LEU A 132 -38.08 11.82 17.37
CA LEU A 132 -36.73 12.06 17.91
C LEU A 132 -35.71 11.68 16.87
N TYR A 133 -35.01 12.67 16.37
CA TYR A 133 -34.01 12.50 15.32
C TYR A 133 -32.64 12.14 15.90
N ASP A 134 -32.52 10.95 16.46
CA ASP A 134 -31.31 10.28 16.89
C ASP A 134 -31.59 8.79 17.12
N SER A 135 -31.06 7.93 16.28
CA SER A 135 -31.25 6.47 16.36
C SER A 135 -30.47 5.82 17.50
N HIS A 136 -29.51 6.54 18.13
CA HIS A 136 -28.55 6.01 19.10
C HIS A 136 -28.96 6.17 20.58
N ILE A 137 -30.07 6.81 20.85
CA ILE A 137 -30.56 6.93 22.22
C ILE A 137 -30.81 5.52 22.78
N GLY A 138 -30.11 5.16 23.87
CA GLY A 138 -30.15 3.83 24.45
C GLY A 138 -31.55 3.46 24.95
N GLN A 139 -32.17 4.34 25.73
CA GLN A 139 -33.53 4.16 26.26
C GLN A 139 -34.35 5.44 26.05
N ALA A 140 -35.53 5.31 25.48
CA ALA A 140 -36.50 6.36 25.29
C ALA A 140 -37.87 5.87 25.78
N VAL A 141 -38.38 6.50 26.79
CA VAL A 141 -39.74 6.22 27.27
C VAL A 141 -40.59 7.45 27.05
N PHE A 142 -41.57 7.32 26.18
CA PHE A 142 -42.56 8.37 25.91
C PHE A 142 -43.76 8.19 26.79
N TYR A 143 -44.25 9.28 27.39
CA TYR A 143 -45.47 9.34 28.19
C TYR A 143 -46.44 10.30 27.55
N GLY A 144 -47.53 9.78 27.02
CA GLY A 144 -48.66 10.55 26.48
C GLY A 144 -49.89 10.48 27.40
N PRO A 145 -50.61 11.59 27.58
CA PRO A 145 -51.82 11.56 28.42
C PRO A 145 -52.87 10.67 27.78
N ARG A 146 -53.53 9.82 28.62
CA ARG A 146 -54.56 8.89 28.15
C ARG A 146 -55.80 9.66 27.68
N PRO A 147 -56.41 9.27 26.54
CA PRO A 147 -57.65 9.88 26.11
C PRO A 147 -58.73 9.80 27.20
N GLY A 148 -59.39 10.94 27.49
CA GLY A 148 -60.45 11.03 28.49
C GLY A 148 -59.97 11.09 29.95
N SER A 149 -58.66 11.16 30.21
CA SER A 149 -58.12 11.36 31.58
C SER A 149 -57.11 12.50 31.59
N ALA A 150 -57.23 13.39 32.57
CA ALA A 150 -56.28 14.50 32.73
C ALA A 150 -55.01 14.08 33.51
N THR A 151 -55.06 12.98 34.23
CA THR A 151 -53.99 12.55 35.17
C THR A 151 -53.30 11.23 34.77
N ALA A 152 -53.94 10.39 33.95
CA ALA A 152 -53.40 9.11 33.53
C ALA A 152 -52.55 9.26 32.26
N TYR A 153 -51.41 8.61 32.26
CA TYR A 153 -50.46 8.57 31.11
C TYR A 153 -50.26 7.13 30.66
N ASP A 154 -50.26 6.95 29.36
CA ASP A 154 -49.79 5.72 28.74
C ASP A 154 -48.32 5.88 28.42
N SER A 155 -47.55 4.81 28.52
CA SER A 155 -46.11 4.84 28.26
C SER A 155 -45.72 3.87 27.18
N VAL A 156 -44.78 4.32 26.32
CA VAL A 156 -44.14 3.51 25.27
C VAL A 156 -42.64 3.52 25.51
N ALA A 157 -42.12 2.37 25.84
CA ALA A 157 -40.69 2.20 26.08
C ALA A 157 -40.00 1.58 24.85
N THR A 158 -38.95 2.24 24.40
CA THR A 158 -38.13 1.81 23.25
C THR A 158 -36.71 2.33 23.42
N GLY A 159 -35.85 2.11 22.45
CA GLY A 159 -34.45 2.59 22.45
C GLY A 159 -33.52 1.73 21.63
N ALA A 160 -32.30 2.19 21.47
CA ALA A 160 -31.24 1.41 20.80
C ALA A 160 -30.79 0.21 21.64
N SER A 161 -31.01 0.22 22.95
CA SER A 161 -30.77 -0.89 23.90
C SER A 161 -31.95 -1.89 23.99
N HIS A 162 -33.00 -1.68 23.23
CA HIS A 162 -34.15 -2.56 23.11
C HIS A 162 -34.23 -3.13 21.71
N SER A 163 -34.92 -4.29 21.52
CA SER A 163 -35.19 -4.81 20.18
C SER A 163 -35.91 -3.74 19.34
N PHE A 164 -35.58 -3.66 18.06
CA PHE A 164 -36.20 -2.72 17.14
C PHE A 164 -37.74 -2.87 17.09
N ALA A 165 -38.23 -4.09 17.33
CA ALA A 165 -39.66 -4.37 17.39
C ALA A 165 -40.41 -3.63 18.50
N THR A 166 -39.72 -3.02 19.50
CA THR A 166 -40.34 -2.17 20.52
C THR A 166 -40.74 -0.80 20.01
N ARG A 167 -40.29 -0.41 18.80
CA ARG A 167 -40.68 0.87 18.20
C ARG A 167 -42.15 0.84 17.76
N PRO A 168 -42.93 1.85 18.10
CA PRO A 168 -44.33 1.93 17.66
C PRO A 168 -44.46 1.89 16.14
N HIS A 169 -43.52 2.49 15.43
CA HIS A 169 -43.44 2.52 13.98
C HIS A 169 -42.10 1.93 13.52
N PRO A 170 -42.08 1.10 12.46
CA PRO A 170 -40.86 0.50 11.92
C PRO A 170 -40.03 1.54 11.15
N TYR A 171 -39.55 2.55 11.85
CA TYR A 171 -38.82 3.70 11.32
C TYR A 171 -37.43 3.82 11.97
N LYS A 172 -36.47 4.30 11.23
CA LYS A 172 -35.05 4.40 11.65
C LYS A 172 -34.84 5.31 12.87
N ASN A 173 -35.65 6.39 13.03
CA ASN A 173 -35.69 7.24 14.20
C ASN A 173 -36.82 6.79 15.14
N PHE A 174 -36.93 7.41 16.32
CA PHE A 174 -38.06 7.14 17.23
C PHE A 174 -39.22 8.01 16.84
N LEU A 175 -40.37 7.39 16.62
CA LEU A 175 -41.61 8.03 16.23
C LEU A 175 -42.71 7.63 17.22
N PHE A 176 -43.32 8.63 17.90
CA PHE A 176 -44.35 8.43 18.89
C PHE A 176 -45.64 9.11 18.45
N ASP A 177 -46.77 8.42 18.66
CA ASP A 177 -48.08 8.92 18.33
C ASP A 177 -48.54 10.00 19.34
N LEU A 178 -49.00 11.13 18.82
CA LEU A 178 -49.74 12.12 19.60
C LEU A 178 -51.20 12.06 19.13
N PRO A 179 -52.07 11.40 19.90
CA PRO A 179 -53.47 11.27 19.51
C PRO A 179 -54.15 12.65 19.42
N PRO A 180 -55.07 12.83 18.45
CA PRO A 180 -55.75 14.10 18.25
C PRO A 180 -56.54 14.51 19.48
N ARG A 181 -56.40 15.78 19.87
CA ARG A 181 -57.09 16.41 21.04
C ARG A 181 -57.62 17.79 20.64
N PRO A 182 -58.68 17.88 19.84
CA PRO A 182 -59.14 19.15 19.31
C PRO A 182 -59.41 20.18 20.41
N GLY A 183 -58.75 21.34 20.32
CA GLY A 183 -58.91 22.45 21.26
C GLY A 183 -58.24 22.24 22.63
N GLU A 184 -57.66 21.08 22.92
CA GLU A 184 -57.01 20.81 24.20
C GLU A 184 -55.51 21.13 24.15
N THR A 185 -55.00 21.45 25.34
CA THR A 185 -53.56 21.55 25.60
C THR A 185 -53.10 20.28 26.31
N ALA A 186 -52.16 19.56 25.73
CA ALA A 186 -51.67 18.32 26.29
C ALA A 186 -50.16 18.42 26.57
N THR A 187 -49.72 17.90 27.71
CA THR A 187 -48.31 17.84 28.07
C THR A 187 -47.82 16.42 27.94
N TYR A 188 -46.71 16.26 27.19
CA TYR A 188 -46.05 15.02 26.94
C TYR A 188 -44.70 15.01 27.66
N TYR A 189 -44.27 13.84 28.11
CA TYR A 189 -42.96 13.66 28.74
C TYR A 189 -42.16 12.60 28.00
N LEU A 190 -40.87 12.85 27.89
CA LEU A 190 -39.92 11.85 27.43
C LEU A 190 -38.84 11.66 28.48
N ARG A 191 -38.59 10.41 28.83
CA ARG A 191 -37.48 9.99 29.66
C ARG A 191 -36.42 9.37 28.76
N LEU A 192 -35.25 10.01 28.66
CA LEU A 192 -34.17 9.64 27.78
C LEU A 192 -32.92 9.25 28.56
N HIS A 193 -32.30 8.13 28.20
CA HIS A 193 -31.03 7.73 28.74
C HIS A 193 -30.16 7.22 27.60
N SER A 194 -28.89 7.64 27.58
CA SER A 194 -27.93 7.19 26.60
C SER A 194 -26.56 6.99 27.25
N ASP A 195 -25.88 5.90 26.91
CA ASP A 195 -24.56 5.60 27.42
C ASP A 195 -23.47 6.45 26.74
N THR A 196 -23.83 7.19 25.68
CA THR A 196 -22.94 8.08 24.96
C THR A 196 -23.46 9.51 24.97
N ARG A 197 -22.55 10.48 24.86
CA ARG A 197 -22.94 11.88 24.64
C ARG A 197 -23.62 11.99 23.29
N THR A 198 -24.81 12.53 23.28
CA THR A 198 -25.57 12.74 22.04
C THR A 198 -26.38 14.03 22.13
N SER A 199 -26.55 14.67 20.99
CA SER A 199 -27.52 15.76 20.82
C SER A 199 -28.65 15.25 19.97
N PHE A 200 -29.87 15.36 20.46
CA PHE A 200 -31.04 14.93 19.73
C PHE A 200 -31.88 16.12 19.28
N ARG A 201 -32.75 15.88 18.34
CA ARG A 201 -33.77 16.83 17.89
C ARG A 201 -35.13 16.21 18.01
N ALA A 202 -36.08 17.03 18.39
CA ALA A 202 -37.45 16.65 18.36
C ALA A 202 -38.19 17.43 17.27
N MET A 203 -39.03 16.75 16.52
CA MET A 203 -39.85 17.32 15.47
C MET A 203 -41.29 16.83 15.64
N LEU A 204 -42.22 17.70 15.36
CA LEU A 204 -43.64 17.34 15.28
C LEU A 204 -44.04 17.31 13.81
N HIS A 205 -44.62 16.21 13.39
CA HIS A 205 -45.17 16.02 12.05
C HIS A 205 -46.68 15.79 12.11
N SER A 206 -47.40 16.45 11.24
CA SER A 206 -48.77 16.01 10.94
C SER A 206 -48.73 14.73 10.12
N GLY A 207 -49.74 13.90 10.17
CA GLY A 207 -49.83 12.69 9.37
C GLY A 207 -49.66 12.92 7.86
N ALA A 208 -50.16 14.06 7.37
CA ALA A 208 -50.01 14.46 5.96
C ALA A 208 -48.58 14.90 5.62
N GLY A 209 -47.85 15.49 6.57
CA GLY A 209 -46.46 15.92 6.36
C GLY A 209 -45.45 14.81 6.53
N LEU A 210 -45.74 13.82 7.38
CA LEU A 210 -44.82 12.73 7.71
C LEU A 210 -44.49 11.86 6.51
N ILE A 211 -45.49 11.40 5.76
CA ILE A 211 -45.28 10.43 4.64
C ILE A 211 -44.34 10.97 3.55
N PRO A 212 -44.55 12.21 3.03
CA PRO A 212 -43.62 12.76 2.03
C PRO A 212 -42.19 12.90 2.55
N GLU A 213 -42.00 13.29 3.80
CA GLU A 213 -40.69 13.46 4.40
C GLU A 213 -39.96 12.13 4.58
N LEU A 214 -40.65 11.13 5.13
CA LEU A 214 -40.13 9.77 5.24
C LEU A 214 -39.75 9.20 3.86
N SER A 215 -40.64 9.37 2.89
CA SER A 215 -40.40 8.88 1.52
C SER A 215 -39.16 9.53 0.91
N LEU A 216 -39.00 10.84 1.07
CA LEU A 216 -37.83 11.57 0.57
C LEU A 216 -36.54 11.08 1.25
N GLN A 217 -36.56 10.91 2.60
CA GLN A 217 -35.41 10.43 3.35
C GLN A 217 -34.97 9.03 2.89
N TYR A 218 -35.91 8.08 2.80
CA TYR A 218 -35.59 6.72 2.34
C TYR A 218 -35.17 6.67 0.87
N TRP A 219 -35.74 7.54 0.02
CA TRP A 219 -35.34 7.65 -1.37
C TRP A 219 -33.89 8.15 -1.49
N LEU A 220 -33.52 9.19 -0.74
CA LEU A 220 -32.15 9.72 -0.71
C LEU A 220 -31.17 8.68 -0.16
N LEU A 221 -31.52 7.99 0.93
CA LEU A 221 -30.70 6.91 1.48
C LEU A 221 -30.59 5.74 0.53
N GLY A 222 -31.68 5.36 -0.16
CA GLY A 222 -31.65 4.30 -1.18
C GLY A 222 -30.73 4.64 -2.33
N MET A 223 -30.74 5.88 -2.82
CA MET A 223 -29.79 6.37 -3.82
C MET A 223 -28.34 6.31 -3.29
N PHE A 224 -28.13 6.78 -2.07
CA PHE A 224 -26.82 6.76 -1.42
C PHE A 224 -26.23 5.34 -1.39
N TYR A 225 -26.96 4.38 -0.79
CA TYR A 225 -26.50 3.00 -0.69
C TYR A 225 -26.41 2.31 -2.06
N GLY A 226 -27.31 2.67 -3.00
CA GLY A 226 -27.27 2.17 -4.37
C GLY A 226 -25.99 2.58 -5.09
N VAL A 227 -25.57 3.83 -4.95
CA VAL A 227 -24.30 4.31 -5.52
C VAL A 227 -23.12 3.58 -4.87
N LEU A 228 -23.08 3.45 -3.53
CA LEU A 228 -22.00 2.73 -2.86
C LEU A 228 -21.92 1.27 -3.30
N PHE A 229 -23.07 0.60 -3.43
CA PHE A 229 -23.14 -0.77 -3.91
C PHE A 229 -22.57 -0.92 -5.34
N ILE A 230 -22.95 -0.04 -6.26
CA ILE A 230 -22.43 -0.03 -7.63
C ILE A 230 -20.92 0.21 -7.61
N MET A 231 -20.43 1.13 -6.78
CA MET A 231 -19.00 1.44 -6.68
C MET A 231 -18.20 0.28 -6.12
N VAL A 232 -18.74 -0.43 -5.12
CA VAL A 232 -18.14 -1.68 -4.61
C VAL A 232 -18.06 -2.73 -5.69
N LEU A 233 -19.20 -3.01 -6.37
CA LEU A 233 -19.27 -4.03 -7.40
C LEU A 233 -18.33 -3.72 -8.57
N TYR A 234 -18.37 -2.49 -9.08
CA TYR A 234 -17.52 -2.03 -10.17
C TYR A 234 -16.01 -2.20 -9.83
N ASN A 235 -15.58 -1.71 -8.67
CA ASN A 235 -14.17 -1.80 -8.28
C ASN A 235 -13.75 -3.23 -7.89
N LEU A 236 -14.68 -4.05 -7.40
CA LEU A 236 -14.44 -5.47 -7.16
C LEU A 236 -14.22 -6.23 -8.48
N ILE A 237 -15.01 -5.95 -9.50
CA ILE A 237 -14.80 -6.49 -10.85
C ILE A 237 -13.44 -6.06 -11.38
N LEU A 238 -13.09 -4.78 -11.25
CA LEU A 238 -11.76 -4.29 -11.65
C LEU A 238 -10.63 -4.99 -10.90
N PHE A 239 -10.80 -5.27 -9.61
CA PHE A 239 -9.83 -6.04 -8.83
C PHE A 239 -9.60 -7.44 -9.43
N PHE A 240 -10.66 -8.17 -9.78
CA PHE A 240 -10.54 -9.51 -10.38
C PHE A 240 -9.84 -9.49 -11.74
N PHE A 241 -10.10 -8.47 -12.56
CA PHE A 241 -9.45 -8.31 -13.86
C PHE A 241 -7.99 -7.87 -13.77
N LEU A 242 -7.70 -6.87 -12.95
CA LEU A 242 -6.39 -6.24 -12.87
C LEU A 242 -5.47 -6.89 -11.84
N LYS A 243 -6.05 -7.61 -10.86
CA LYS A 243 -5.36 -8.23 -9.71
C LYS A 243 -4.51 -7.23 -8.90
N GLU A 244 -4.84 -5.95 -8.98
CA GLU A 244 -4.17 -4.86 -8.29
C GLU A 244 -4.78 -4.67 -6.90
N ARG A 245 -3.99 -4.90 -5.84
CA ARG A 245 -4.46 -4.92 -4.44
C ARG A 245 -5.10 -3.60 -3.99
N THR A 246 -4.72 -2.47 -4.62
CA THR A 246 -5.26 -1.16 -4.26
C THR A 246 -6.78 -1.08 -4.50
N TYR A 247 -7.30 -1.78 -5.53
CA TYR A 247 -8.75 -1.87 -5.75
C TYR A 247 -9.46 -2.64 -4.63
N LEU A 248 -8.87 -3.73 -4.12
CA LEU A 248 -9.41 -4.45 -2.98
C LEU A 248 -9.43 -3.59 -1.72
N TYR A 249 -8.35 -2.85 -1.45
CA TYR A 249 -8.30 -1.92 -0.31
C TYR A 249 -9.36 -0.83 -0.42
N TYR A 250 -9.60 -0.32 -1.62
CA TYR A 250 -10.68 0.62 -1.89
C TYR A 250 -12.06 0.00 -1.61
N VAL A 251 -12.32 -1.22 -2.10
CA VAL A 251 -13.58 -1.94 -1.85
C VAL A 251 -13.80 -2.12 -0.35
N LEU A 252 -12.78 -2.55 0.40
CA LEU A 252 -12.86 -2.71 1.86
C LEU A 252 -13.13 -1.36 2.55
N TYR A 253 -12.53 -0.27 2.07
CA TYR A 253 -12.80 1.07 2.55
C TYR A 253 -14.26 1.48 2.34
N VAL A 254 -14.80 1.30 1.12
CA VAL A 254 -16.19 1.64 0.82
C VAL A 254 -17.16 0.78 1.63
N LEU A 255 -16.89 -0.53 1.78
CA LEU A 255 -17.71 -1.43 2.60
C LEU A 255 -17.71 -1.04 4.08
N SER A 256 -16.55 -0.68 4.64
CA SER A 256 -16.46 -0.22 6.03
C SER A 256 -17.16 1.13 6.23
N GLY A 257 -17.07 2.04 5.24
CA GLY A 257 -17.85 3.28 5.21
C GLY A 257 -19.34 3.01 5.12
N THR A 258 -19.76 2.10 4.25
CA THR A 258 -21.17 1.67 4.15
C THR A 258 -21.68 1.12 5.49
N LEU A 259 -20.87 0.30 6.16
CA LEU A 259 -21.22 -0.23 7.48
C LEU A 259 -21.37 0.89 8.52
N LEU A 260 -20.46 1.87 8.52
CA LEU A 260 -20.55 3.03 9.40
C LEU A 260 -21.85 3.80 9.15
N PHE A 261 -22.17 4.14 7.91
CA PHE A 261 -23.41 4.86 7.58
C PHE A 261 -24.65 4.03 7.91
N LEU A 262 -24.66 2.72 7.71
CA LEU A 262 -25.76 1.85 8.10
C LEU A 262 -26.04 1.92 9.62
N THR A 263 -25.00 2.08 10.44
CA THR A 263 -25.17 2.28 11.88
C THR A 263 -25.62 3.71 12.22
N GLU A 264 -24.96 4.72 11.65
CA GLU A 264 -25.29 6.14 11.92
C GLU A 264 -26.69 6.52 11.41
N ASP A 265 -27.12 6.02 10.26
CA ASP A 265 -28.47 6.24 9.70
C ASP A 265 -29.55 5.39 10.40
N GLY A 266 -29.17 4.43 11.26
CA GLY A 266 -30.09 3.52 11.94
C GLY A 266 -30.68 2.40 11.08
N LEU A 267 -30.31 2.33 9.77
CA LEU A 267 -30.84 1.34 8.85
C LEU A 267 -30.28 -0.06 9.12
N GLY A 268 -29.06 -0.16 9.61
CA GLY A 268 -28.49 -1.44 10.03
C GLY A 268 -29.31 -2.09 11.13
N PHE A 269 -29.72 -1.31 12.14
CA PHE A 269 -30.56 -1.79 13.19
C PHE A 269 -31.98 -2.10 12.72
N GLN A 270 -32.50 -1.33 11.78
CA GLN A 270 -33.83 -1.54 11.24
C GLN A 270 -33.96 -2.84 10.41
N TYR A 271 -32.96 -3.14 9.55
CA TYR A 271 -33.11 -4.19 8.54
C TYR A 271 -32.18 -5.40 8.72
N LEU A 272 -31.01 -5.23 9.32
CA LEU A 272 -29.99 -6.28 9.33
C LEU A 272 -29.88 -7.01 10.69
N TRP A 273 -29.96 -6.27 11.81
CA TRP A 273 -29.82 -6.85 13.15
C TRP A 273 -30.88 -6.34 14.14
N SER A 274 -32.10 -6.21 13.68
CA SER A 274 -33.23 -5.63 14.43
C SER A 274 -33.55 -6.32 15.76
N ALA A 275 -33.27 -7.61 15.87
CA ALA A 275 -33.50 -8.42 17.05
C ALA A 275 -32.42 -8.30 18.13
N SER A 276 -31.23 -7.78 17.77
CA SER A 276 -30.05 -7.83 18.64
C SER A 276 -29.49 -6.42 18.92
N PRO A 277 -29.94 -5.76 20.00
CA PRO A 277 -29.41 -4.47 20.45
C PRO A 277 -27.90 -4.53 20.73
N GLU A 278 -27.43 -5.64 21.31
CA GLU A 278 -26.01 -5.84 21.60
C GLU A 278 -25.14 -5.82 20.32
N LEU A 279 -25.63 -6.48 19.25
CA LEU A 279 -24.95 -6.44 17.95
C LEU A 279 -24.97 -5.03 17.38
N ASN A 280 -26.08 -4.28 17.54
CA ASN A 280 -26.15 -2.89 17.10
C ASN A 280 -25.09 -2.02 17.81
N HIS A 281 -24.92 -2.17 19.11
CA HIS A 281 -23.90 -1.47 19.88
C HIS A 281 -22.49 -1.90 19.45
N PHE A 282 -22.24 -3.21 19.31
CA PHE A 282 -20.96 -3.74 18.87
C PHE A 282 -20.56 -3.25 17.47
N VAL A 283 -21.48 -3.32 16.50
CA VAL A 283 -21.20 -2.85 15.13
C VAL A 283 -20.99 -1.35 15.10
N GLY A 284 -21.75 -0.57 15.90
CA GLY A 284 -21.55 0.87 16.05
C GLY A 284 -20.16 1.24 16.55
N ALA A 285 -19.60 0.47 17.48
CA ALA A 285 -18.24 0.65 17.97
C ALA A 285 -17.16 0.16 16.96
N LEU A 286 -17.45 -0.92 16.25
CA LEU A 286 -16.52 -1.55 15.31
C LEU A 286 -16.40 -0.79 13.98
N ALA A 287 -17.49 -0.27 13.44
CA ALA A 287 -17.52 0.33 12.11
C ALA A 287 -16.55 1.51 11.94
N PRO A 288 -16.45 2.47 12.88
CA PRO A 288 -15.48 3.55 12.78
C PRO A 288 -14.02 3.05 12.82
N VAL A 289 -13.73 2.01 13.61
CA VAL A 289 -12.38 1.39 13.68
C VAL A 289 -12.02 0.75 12.36
N LEU A 290 -12.97 -0.01 11.77
CA LEU A 290 -12.78 -0.62 10.44
C LEU A 290 -12.55 0.44 9.37
N LEU A 291 -13.32 1.54 9.41
CA LEU A 291 -13.16 2.64 8.46
C LEU A 291 -11.76 3.25 8.55
N LEU A 292 -11.27 3.51 9.77
CA LEU A 292 -9.93 4.06 9.97
C LEU A 292 -8.84 3.12 9.40
N LEU A 293 -8.92 1.83 9.72
CA LEU A 293 -7.94 0.84 9.29
C LEU A 293 -7.95 0.64 7.76
N THR A 294 -9.15 0.52 7.19
CA THR A 294 -9.30 0.30 5.74
C THR A 294 -8.92 1.54 4.95
N PHE A 295 -9.28 2.74 5.43
CA PHE A 295 -8.85 4.00 4.82
C PHE A 295 -7.34 4.17 4.88
N ALA A 296 -6.72 3.93 6.05
CA ALA A 296 -5.27 4.03 6.20
C ALA A 296 -4.53 3.04 5.29
N THR A 297 -5.05 1.82 5.17
CA THR A 297 -4.50 0.77 4.28
C THR A 297 -4.65 1.19 2.81
N TYR A 298 -5.83 1.67 2.42
CA TYR A 298 -6.09 2.18 1.08
C TYR A 298 -5.18 3.36 0.74
N ALA A 299 -5.17 4.40 1.58
CA ALA A 299 -4.37 5.61 1.36
C ALA A 299 -2.87 5.29 1.28
N SER A 300 -2.37 4.42 2.15
CA SER A 300 -0.98 3.97 2.14
C SER A 300 -0.61 3.22 0.86
N GLY A 301 -1.48 2.32 0.40
CA GLY A 301 -1.29 1.59 -0.87
C GLY A 301 -1.46 2.47 -2.10
N PHE A 302 -2.43 3.39 -2.07
CA PHE A 302 -2.66 4.33 -3.17
C PHE A 302 -1.49 5.30 -3.37
N LEU A 303 -0.95 5.86 -2.27
CA LEU A 303 0.16 6.80 -2.28
C LEU A 303 1.53 6.11 -2.38
N ASP A 304 1.58 4.78 -2.24
CA ASP A 304 2.82 4.02 -2.16
C ASP A 304 3.77 4.59 -1.09
N THR A 305 3.21 4.84 0.11
CA THR A 305 3.94 5.53 1.19
C THR A 305 5.15 4.74 1.68
N ALA A 306 5.09 3.41 1.63
CA ALA A 306 6.18 2.54 2.09
C ALA A 306 7.47 2.78 1.29
N SER A 307 7.37 2.99 -0.03
CA SER A 307 8.51 3.23 -0.91
C SER A 307 8.89 4.72 -1.01
N ARG A 308 7.89 5.60 -1.08
CA ARG A 308 8.10 7.03 -1.34
C ARG A 308 8.38 7.85 -0.09
N LEU A 309 7.73 7.51 1.02
CA LEU A 309 7.74 8.28 2.28
C LEU A 309 7.92 7.35 3.50
N PRO A 310 9.02 6.58 3.60
CA PRO A 310 9.17 5.51 4.59
C PRO A 310 9.09 5.99 6.05
N ALA A 311 9.53 7.21 6.34
CA ALA A 311 9.42 7.79 7.68
C ALA A 311 7.96 8.09 8.05
N LEU A 312 7.20 8.71 7.12
CA LEU A 312 5.77 8.98 7.32
C LEU A 312 4.94 7.70 7.34
N HIS A 313 5.33 6.69 6.57
CA HIS A 313 4.66 5.38 6.60
C HIS A 313 4.79 4.73 7.99
N ARG A 314 6.01 4.68 8.56
CA ARG A 314 6.23 4.15 9.91
C ARG A 314 5.50 4.96 10.98
N LEU A 315 5.57 6.29 10.91
CA LEU A 315 4.83 7.15 11.83
C LEU A 315 3.32 6.91 11.69
N GLY A 316 2.80 6.83 10.46
CA GLY A 316 1.40 6.56 10.17
C GLY A 316 0.91 5.24 10.73
N THR A 317 1.69 4.15 10.58
CA THR A 317 1.33 2.84 11.15
C THR A 317 1.27 2.87 12.67
N TRP A 318 2.20 3.56 13.34
CA TRP A 318 2.17 3.73 14.80
C TRP A 318 0.98 4.59 15.27
N VAL A 319 0.72 5.70 14.56
CA VAL A 319 -0.40 6.60 14.90
C VAL A 319 -1.74 5.90 14.67
N VAL A 320 -1.94 5.26 13.53
CA VAL A 320 -3.16 4.50 13.24
C VAL A 320 -3.34 3.35 14.23
N GLY A 321 -2.29 2.58 14.50
CA GLY A 321 -2.34 1.48 15.47
C GLY A 321 -2.65 1.97 16.89
N GLY A 322 -2.00 3.03 17.34
CA GLY A 322 -2.26 3.65 18.64
C GLY A 322 -3.66 4.22 18.76
N SER A 323 -4.13 4.96 17.74
CA SER A 323 -5.52 5.46 17.72
C SER A 323 -6.53 4.33 17.71
N THR A 324 -6.29 3.26 16.96
CA THR A 324 -7.14 2.06 16.94
C THR A 324 -7.22 1.41 18.32
N ALA A 325 -6.06 1.21 18.97
CA ALA A 325 -6.03 0.64 20.32
C ALA A 325 -6.79 1.50 21.34
N LEU A 326 -6.62 2.81 21.27
CA LEU A 326 -7.35 3.75 22.13
C LEU A 326 -8.86 3.76 21.85
N LEU A 327 -9.28 3.66 20.58
CA LEU A 327 -10.70 3.57 20.21
C LEU A 327 -11.32 2.27 20.72
N VAL A 328 -10.63 1.16 20.61
CA VAL A 328 -11.10 -0.12 21.16
C VAL A 328 -11.20 -0.05 22.70
N LEU A 329 -10.22 0.57 23.34
CA LEU A 329 -10.24 0.78 24.80
C LEU A 329 -11.39 1.71 25.21
N ASP A 330 -11.62 2.79 24.48
CA ASP A 330 -12.75 3.71 24.74
C ASP A 330 -14.09 2.99 24.58
N ALA A 331 -14.26 2.21 23.54
CA ALA A 331 -15.47 1.43 23.31
C ALA A 331 -15.71 0.33 24.35
N ALA A 332 -14.64 -0.31 24.85
CA ALA A 332 -14.75 -1.44 25.79
C ALA A 332 -14.87 -1.02 27.26
N VAL A 333 -14.24 0.09 27.66
CA VAL A 333 -14.05 0.43 29.10
C VAL A 333 -14.49 1.84 29.46
N VAL A 334 -14.07 2.83 28.68
CA VAL A 334 -14.16 4.24 29.12
C VAL A 334 -15.49 4.89 28.77
N HIS A 335 -16.05 4.58 27.58
CA HIS A 335 -17.30 5.15 27.04
C HIS A 335 -17.33 6.69 27.13
N SER A 336 -16.19 7.34 26.82
CA SER A 336 -15.99 8.78 27.06
C SER A 336 -16.82 9.68 26.14
N GLY A 337 -17.22 9.16 24.96
CA GLY A 337 -17.87 9.93 23.91
C GLY A 337 -16.96 10.97 23.22
N PHE A 338 -15.67 11.02 23.58
CA PHE A 338 -14.66 11.88 22.95
C PHE A 338 -13.83 11.16 21.88
N SER A 339 -14.19 9.94 21.56
CA SER A 339 -13.46 9.08 20.60
C SER A 339 -13.25 9.72 19.24
N PHE A 340 -14.10 10.66 18.79
CA PHE A 340 -13.92 11.34 17.50
C PHE A 340 -12.63 12.14 17.40
N TRP A 341 -12.03 12.63 18.51
CA TRP A 341 -10.73 13.32 18.50
C TRP A 341 -9.59 12.38 18.09
N LEU A 342 -9.73 11.08 18.38
CA LEU A 342 -8.73 10.07 18.05
C LEU A 342 -8.61 9.83 16.53
N TYR A 343 -9.62 10.22 15.75
CA TYR A 343 -9.57 10.14 14.27
C TYR A 343 -8.84 11.32 13.63
N LEU A 344 -8.82 12.49 14.27
CA LEU A 344 -8.25 13.70 13.67
C LEU A 344 -6.76 13.59 13.41
N LEU A 345 -6.02 12.96 14.31
CA LEU A 345 -4.56 12.84 14.18
C LEU A 345 -4.16 11.88 13.04
N PRO A 346 -4.68 10.64 12.93
CA PRO A 346 -4.42 9.78 11.76
C PRO A 346 -4.89 10.42 10.46
N TYR A 347 -6.07 11.05 10.46
CA TYR A 347 -6.62 11.73 9.30
C TYR A 347 -5.71 12.86 8.82
N GLY A 348 -5.28 13.75 9.72
CA GLY A 348 -4.36 14.84 9.40
C GLY A 348 -3.00 14.35 8.90
N LEU A 349 -2.49 13.26 9.48
CA LEU A 349 -1.22 12.66 9.04
C LEU A 349 -1.34 12.06 7.64
N LEU A 350 -2.43 11.36 7.32
CA LEU A 350 -2.68 10.81 6.00
C LEU A 350 -2.89 11.90 4.95
N TYR A 351 -3.60 12.98 5.32
CA TYR A 351 -3.73 14.16 4.48
C TYR A 351 -2.38 14.82 4.19
N TYR A 352 -1.53 14.96 5.22
CA TYR A 352 -0.16 15.46 5.06
C TYR A 352 0.70 14.54 4.18
N ALA A 353 0.56 13.22 4.35
CA ALA A 353 1.25 12.26 3.49
C ALA A 353 0.82 12.38 2.02
N ALA A 354 -0.49 12.59 1.76
CA ALA A 354 -1.00 12.84 0.41
C ALA A 354 -0.44 14.14 -0.17
N PHE A 355 -0.35 15.21 0.63
CA PHE A 355 0.25 16.48 0.22
C PHE A 355 1.74 16.32 -0.14
N ARG A 356 2.49 15.59 0.67
CA ARG A 356 3.91 15.28 0.41
C ARG A 356 4.09 14.40 -0.84
N ALA A 357 3.21 13.41 -1.02
CA ALA A 357 3.22 12.54 -2.21
C ALA A 357 2.91 13.32 -3.49
N TYR A 358 1.97 14.26 -3.44
CA TYR A 358 1.70 15.18 -4.55
C TYR A 358 2.93 16.03 -4.89
N GLY A 359 3.58 16.62 -3.88
CA GLY A 359 4.82 17.39 -4.05
C GLY A 359 5.99 16.54 -4.59
N SER A 360 6.02 15.24 -4.36
CA SER A 360 7.00 14.32 -4.93
C SER A 360 6.68 13.86 -6.36
N GLY A 361 5.63 14.39 -6.99
CA GLY A 361 5.27 14.15 -8.39
C GLY A 361 4.20 13.08 -8.62
N LEU A 362 3.56 12.56 -7.57
CA LEU A 362 2.43 11.64 -7.71
C LEU A 362 1.16 12.42 -8.05
N ARG A 363 0.91 12.65 -9.35
CA ARG A 363 -0.26 13.43 -9.83
C ARG A 363 -1.61 12.93 -9.31
N PRO A 364 -1.91 11.62 -9.24
CA PRO A 364 -3.19 11.14 -8.73
C PRO A 364 -3.47 11.52 -7.27
N ALA A 365 -2.44 11.84 -6.45
CA ALA A 365 -2.63 12.27 -5.06
C ALA A 365 -3.49 13.54 -4.91
N ARG A 366 -3.59 14.39 -5.96
CA ARG A 366 -4.46 15.58 -5.98
C ARG A 366 -5.95 15.23 -5.76
N TYR A 367 -6.39 14.10 -6.29
CA TYR A 367 -7.79 13.65 -6.15
C TYR A 367 -8.07 13.18 -4.72
N LEU A 368 -7.11 12.49 -4.09
CA LEU A 368 -7.22 12.13 -2.69
C LEU A 368 -7.30 13.39 -1.80
N LEU A 369 -6.47 14.40 -2.06
CA LEU A 369 -6.52 15.68 -1.35
C LEU A 369 -7.86 16.38 -1.52
N LEU A 370 -8.40 16.44 -2.75
CA LEU A 370 -9.70 17.05 -3.03
C LEU A 370 -10.84 16.29 -2.34
N ALA A 371 -10.86 14.97 -2.46
CA ALA A 371 -11.87 14.11 -1.86
C ALA A 371 -11.89 14.28 -0.33
N GLN A 372 -10.71 14.21 0.30
CA GLN A 372 -10.57 14.36 1.75
C GLN A 372 -10.90 15.78 2.23
N ALA A 373 -10.65 16.82 1.44
CA ALA A 373 -11.06 18.18 1.79
C ALA A 373 -12.59 18.33 1.86
N LEU A 374 -13.32 17.70 0.93
CA LEU A 374 -14.79 17.70 0.96
C LEU A 374 -15.34 16.97 2.21
N VAL A 375 -14.76 15.82 2.53
CA VAL A 375 -15.12 15.07 3.75
C VAL A 375 -14.79 15.86 5.01
N ALA A 376 -13.63 16.54 5.06
CA ALA A 376 -13.25 17.37 6.19
C ALA A 376 -14.24 18.52 6.46
N ILE A 377 -14.77 19.14 5.39
CA ILE A 377 -15.81 20.18 5.51
C ILE A 377 -17.06 19.58 6.14
N SER A 378 -17.55 18.43 5.62
CA SER A 378 -18.76 17.78 6.13
C SER A 378 -18.58 17.22 7.54
N LEU A 379 -17.38 16.72 7.85
CA LEU A 379 -17.01 16.27 9.20
C LEU A 379 -17.02 17.43 10.19
N THR A 380 -16.63 18.63 9.76
CA THR A 380 -16.73 19.84 10.60
C THR A 380 -18.18 20.12 10.98
N PHE A 381 -19.12 20.01 10.04
CA PHE A 381 -20.54 20.14 10.35
C PHE A 381 -21.04 19.07 11.34
N LEU A 382 -20.60 17.83 11.17
CA LEU A 382 -20.94 16.75 12.10
C LEU A 382 -20.37 17.03 13.51
N ILE A 383 -19.13 17.47 13.61
CA ILE A 383 -18.47 17.81 14.89
C ILE A 383 -19.20 18.98 15.56
N MET A 384 -19.48 20.06 14.84
CA MET A 384 -20.23 21.20 15.35
C MET A 384 -21.59 20.76 15.90
N ARG A 385 -22.28 19.89 15.18
CA ARG A 385 -23.57 19.33 15.63
C ARG A 385 -23.41 18.49 16.91
N LYS A 386 -22.40 17.61 16.99
CA LYS A 386 -22.13 16.79 18.20
C LYS A 386 -21.70 17.65 19.40
N LEU A 387 -21.02 18.76 19.16
CA LEU A 387 -20.69 19.75 20.21
C LEU A 387 -21.89 20.62 20.63
N GLY A 388 -23.04 20.51 19.95
CA GLY A 388 -24.22 21.29 20.24
C GLY A 388 -24.13 22.74 19.77
N ILE A 389 -23.17 23.08 18.93
CA ILE A 389 -23.06 24.40 18.33
C ILE A 389 -24.22 24.56 17.35
N ASN A 390 -25.06 25.62 17.58
CA ASN A 390 -26.25 25.88 16.77
C ASN A 390 -25.87 26.15 15.32
N PHE A 391 -26.02 25.13 14.47
CA PHE A 391 -25.86 25.22 13.05
C PHE A 391 -27.18 24.93 12.39
N TYR A 392 -27.52 25.70 11.37
CA TYR A 392 -28.75 25.54 10.60
C TYR A 392 -28.90 24.09 10.15
N SER A 393 -29.71 23.34 10.88
CA SER A 393 -29.87 21.91 10.64
C SER A 393 -31.07 21.69 9.76
N ASN A 394 -30.80 21.51 8.50
CA ASN A 394 -31.74 21.06 7.49
C ASN A 394 -31.29 19.70 6.95
N VAL A 395 -32.08 19.14 6.06
CA VAL A 395 -31.76 17.86 5.37
C VAL A 395 -30.35 17.90 4.75
N TYR A 396 -29.95 19.05 4.19
CA TYR A 396 -28.65 19.19 3.52
C TYR A 396 -27.45 19.09 4.50
N THR A 397 -27.57 19.70 5.67
CA THR A 397 -26.50 19.63 6.67
C THR A 397 -26.44 18.27 7.35
N VAL A 398 -27.57 17.62 7.56
CA VAL A 398 -27.66 16.28 8.15
C VAL A 398 -27.01 15.23 7.24
N TYR A 399 -27.35 15.24 5.95
CA TYR A 399 -26.82 14.29 4.96
C TYR A 399 -25.58 14.79 4.22
N SER A 400 -24.97 15.89 4.67
CA SER A 400 -23.76 16.45 4.04
C SER A 400 -22.61 15.46 4.00
N LEU A 401 -22.45 14.67 5.07
CA LEU A 401 -21.39 13.67 5.16
C LEU A 401 -21.65 12.48 4.21
N ASN A 402 -22.93 12.05 4.09
CA ASN A 402 -23.33 11.03 3.13
C ASN A 402 -23.03 11.50 1.69
N ALA A 403 -23.42 12.75 1.36
CA ALA A 403 -23.15 13.34 0.04
C ALA A 403 -21.63 13.49 -0.22
N ALA A 404 -20.86 13.97 0.75
CA ALA A 404 -19.42 14.10 0.63
C ALA A 404 -18.75 12.74 0.43
N PHE A 405 -19.20 11.70 1.14
CA PHE A 405 -18.67 10.35 1.01
C PHE A 405 -18.95 9.75 -0.38
N VAL A 406 -20.14 9.98 -0.95
CA VAL A 406 -20.43 9.57 -2.35
C VAL A 406 -19.46 10.24 -3.30
N VAL A 407 -19.30 11.57 -3.20
CA VAL A 407 -18.38 12.32 -4.05
C VAL A 407 -16.95 11.84 -3.87
N GLU A 408 -16.53 11.60 -2.63
CA GLU A 408 -15.22 11.04 -2.31
C GLU A 408 -15.01 9.69 -2.99
N VAL A 409 -15.93 8.75 -2.80
CA VAL A 409 -15.85 7.39 -3.37
C VAL A 409 -15.72 7.45 -4.90
N VAL A 410 -16.50 8.31 -5.56
CA VAL A 410 -16.40 8.51 -7.02
C VAL A 410 -15.06 9.10 -7.43
N ILE A 411 -14.60 10.15 -6.74
CA ILE A 411 -13.29 10.78 -7.02
C ILE A 411 -12.15 9.80 -6.81
N LEU A 412 -12.18 8.99 -5.74
CA LEU A 412 -11.13 8.03 -5.43
C LEU A 412 -11.11 6.87 -6.44
N SER A 413 -12.27 6.41 -6.91
CA SER A 413 -12.35 5.42 -7.99
C SER A 413 -11.75 5.95 -9.30
N TYR A 414 -12.08 7.20 -9.64
CA TYR A 414 -11.45 7.88 -10.78
C TYR A 414 -9.93 8.01 -10.61
N ALA A 415 -9.47 8.38 -9.41
CA ALA A 415 -8.05 8.50 -9.08
C ALA A 415 -7.29 7.18 -9.24
N LEU A 416 -7.93 6.06 -8.87
CA LEU A 416 -7.40 4.72 -9.09
C LEU A 416 -7.22 4.43 -10.59
N GLY A 417 -8.21 4.79 -11.41
CA GLY A 417 -8.13 4.66 -12.87
C GLY A 417 -6.99 5.49 -13.46
N GLU A 418 -6.80 6.75 -13.00
CA GLU A 418 -5.68 7.59 -13.45
C GLU A 418 -4.33 7.03 -13.02
N LYS A 419 -4.23 6.50 -11.77
CA LYS A 419 -3.02 5.83 -11.29
C LYS A 419 -2.68 4.62 -12.18
N LEU A 420 -3.67 3.78 -12.47
CA LEU A 420 -3.50 2.62 -13.34
C LEU A 420 -3.05 3.03 -14.75
N LYS A 421 -3.71 4.03 -15.35
CA LYS A 421 -3.30 4.56 -16.65
C LYS A 421 -1.85 5.01 -16.63
N GLY A 422 -1.44 5.75 -15.61
CA GLY A 422 -0.05 6.17 -15.46
C GLY A 422 0.94 5.00 -15.35
N LEU A 423 0.57 3.93 -14.65
CA LEU A 423 1.36 2.70 -14.59
C LEU A 423 1.44 2.00 -15.96
N MET A 424 0.31 1.89 -16.66
CA MET A 424 0.25 1.30 -18.00
C MET A 424 1.09 2.09 -19.00
N ASP A 425 1.00 3.42 -18.99
CA ASP A 425 1.78 4.30 -19.86
C ASP A 425 3.30 4.14 -19.61
N THR A 426 3.71 4.06 -18.34
CA THR A 426 5.13 3.83 -17.99
C THR A 426 5.60 2.45 -18.41
N THR A 427 4.77 1.43 -18.28
CA THR A 427 5.08 0.05 -18.72
C THR A 427 5.20 -0.01 -20.24
N LEU A 428 4.26 0.59 -20.98
CA LEU A 428 4.30 0.67 -22.45
C LEU A 428 5.54 1.43 -22.94
N LEU A 429 5.88 2.55 -22.29
CA LEU A 429 7.11 3.30 -22.61
C LEU A 429 8.36 2.46 -22.36
N THR A 430 8.38 1.69 -21.28
CA THR A 430 9.51 0.81 -20.95
C THR A 430 9.62 -0.34 -21.95
N GLN A 431 8.49 -0.98 -22.29
CA GLN A 431 8.44 -2.02 -23.33
C GLN A 431 8.90 -1.48 -24.69
N ASN A 432 8.42 -0.30 -25.09
CA ASN A 432 8.84 0.34 -26.34
C ASN A 432 10.34 0.69 -26.35
N ARG A 433 10.90 1.11 -25.20
CA ARG A 433 12.35 1.32 -25.07
C ARG A 433 13.12 0.02 -25.21
N LEU A 434 12.66 -1.04 -24.56
CA LEU A 434 13.26 -2.37 -24.65
C LEU A 434 13.20 -2.91 -26.09
N LEU A 435 12.04 -2.79 -26.75
CA LEU A 435 11.89 -3.19 -28.14
C LEU A 435 12.83 -2.41 -29.07
N LYS A 436 12.98 -1.09 -28.85
CA LYS A 436 13.94 -0.28 -29.59
C LYS A 436 15.39 -0.73 -29.35
N GLN A 437 15.74 -1.09 -28.11
CA GLN A 437 17.07 -1.62 -27.80
C GLN A 437 17.30 -2.98 -28.45
N LEU A 438 16.31 -3.88 -28.41
CA LEU A 438 16.38 -5.17 -29.08
C LEU A 438 16.54 -5.03 -30.60
N ARG A 439 15.75 -4.14 -31.24
CA ARG A 439 15.89 -3.85 -32.67
C ARG A 439 17.28 -3.31 -33.02
N LYS A 440 17.81 -2.38 -32.21
CA LYS A 440 19.21 -1.88 -32.43
C LYS A 440 20.24 -3.00 -32.29
N LYS A 441 20.03 -3.89 -31.29
CA LYS A 441 20.92 -5.04 -31.09
C LYS A 441 20.85 -6.01 -32.29
N HIS A 442 19.65 -6.31 -32.78
CA HIS A 442 19.49 -7.13 -33.99
C HIS A 442 20.14 -6.49 -35.22
N GLN A 443 19.88 -5.20 -35.45
CA GLN A 443 20.53 -4.48 -36.57
C GLN A 443 22.06 -4.48 -36.47
N ALA A 444 22.59 -4.38 -35.23
CA ALA A 444 24.04 -4.48 -35.04
C ALA A 444 24.57 -5.91 -35.33
N GLN A 445 23.81 -6.94 -34.93
CA GLN A 445 24.11 -8.32 -35.24
C GLN A 445 24.04 -8.59 -36.74
N ASP A 446 23.00 -8.10 -37.42
CA ASP A 446 22.84 -8.26 -38.88
C ASP A 446 24.01 -7.60 -39.64
N ARG A 447 24.42 -6.38 -39.21
CA ARG A 447 25.60 -5.72 -39.77
C ARG A 447 26.87 -6.52 -39.54
N LEU A 448 27.03 -7.10 -38.35
CA LEU A 448 28.18 -7.94 -38.03
C LEU A 448 28.19 -9.20 -38.90
N VAL A 449 27.04 -9.84 -39.07
CA VAL A 449 26.88 -11.01 -39.94
C VAL A 449 27.22 -10.65 -41.39
N GLU A 450 26.73 -9.47 -41.87
CA GLU A 450 27.04 -9.01 -43.22
C GLU A 450 28.53 -8.72 -43.40
N GLN A 451 29.17 -8.03 -42.44
CA GLN A 451 30.62 -7.84 -42.45
C GLN A 451 31.39 -9.17 -42.41
N MET A 452 30.90 -10.14 -41.65
CA MET A 452 31.51 -11.48 -41.64
C MET A 452 31.38 -12.16 -43.00
N ARG A 453 30.20 -12.02 -43.68
CA ARG A 453 29.99 -12.55 -45.04
C ARG A 453 30.91 -11.86 -46.06
N GLU A 454 31.00 -10.53 -46.01
CA GLU A 454 31.90 -9.76 -46.87
C GLU A 454 33.36 -10.16 -46.66
N ASN A 455 33.77 -10.28 -45.37
CA ASN A 455 35.12 -10.75 -45.05
C ASN A 455 35.37 -12.18 -45.51
N GLN A 456 34.36 -13.06 -45.43
CA GLN A 456 34.47 -14.42 -45.92
C GLN A 456 34.59 -14.44 -47.45
N ALA A 457 33.72 -13.67 -48.14
CA ALA A 457 33.78 -13.55 -49.59
C ALA A 457 35.14 -12.99 -50.08
N LEU A 458 35.66 -11.97 -49.35
CA LEU A 458 36.99 -11.42 -49.67
C LEU A 458 38.10 -12.45 -49.43
N LYS A 459 38.00 -13.24 -48.34
CA LYS A 459 38.92 -14.35 -48.10
C LYS A 459 38.87 -15.41 -49.19
N ASP A 460 37.65 -15.75 -49.62
CA ASP A 460 37.47 -16.75 -50.70
C ASP A 460 38.00 -16.22 -52.02
N GLN A 461 37.80 -14.91 -52.33
CA GLN A 461 38.44 -14.28 -53.48
C GLN A 461 39.99 -14.31 -53.39
N LEU A 462 40.51 -13.91 -52.22
CA LEU A 462 41.95 -13.91 -51.98
C LEU A 462 42.54 -15.31 -52.07
N ASN A 463 41.87 -16.33 -51.59
CA ASN A 463 42.26 -17.72 -51.70
C ASN A 463 42.25 -18.19 -53.16
N THR A 464 41.18 -17.78 -53.89
CA THR A 464 41.13 -18.11 -55.35
C THR A 464 42.26 -17.45 -56.17
N GLU A 465 42.55 -16.15 -55.85
CA GLU A 465 43.71 -15.47 -56.44
C GLU A 465 45.07 -16.14 -56.06
N LEU A 466 45.18 -16.50 -54.76
CA LEU A 466 46.36 -17.21 -54.28
C LEU A 466 46.52 -18.57 -54.93
N GLU A 467 45.39 -19.33 -55.03
CA GLU A 467 45.42 -20.61 -55.77
C GLU A 467 45.80 -20.42 -57.24
N GLY A 468 45.27 -19.36 -57.91
CA GLY A 468 45.64 -18.98 -59.26
C GLY A 468 47.13 -18.61 -59.39
N LEU A 469 47.64 -17.79 -58.46
CA LEU A 469 49.05 -17.42 -58.39
C LEU A 469 49.92 -18.61 -58.06
N VAL A 470 49.50 -19.49 -57.15
CA VAL A 470 50.25 -20.74 -56.85
C VAL A 470 50.25 -21.68 -58.04
N ALA A 471 49.10 -21.80 -58.76
CA ALA A 471 48.98 -22.59 -59.93
C ALA A 471 49.94 -22.06 -61.07
N LEU A 472 49.92 -20.72 -61.30
CA LEU A 472 50.80 -20.05 -62.20
C LEU A 472 52.30 -20.26 -61.84
N ARG A 473 52.58 -20.03 -60.56
CA ARG A 473 53.95 -20.20 -60.06
C ARG A 473 54.40 -21.66 -60.08
N THR A 474 53.45 -22.57 -59.84
CA THR A 474 53.70 -24.02 -59.91
C THR A 474 53.94 -24.46 -61.38
N ALA A 475 53.13 -23.86 -62.28
CA ALA A 475 53.37 -24.10 -63.74
C ALA A 475 54.72 -23.54 -64.20
N GLU A 476 55.07 -22.32 -63.76
CA GLU A 476 56.36 -21.70 -64.01
C GLU A 476 57.53 -22.51 -63.41
N LEU A 477 57.31 -22.97 -62.14
CA LEU A 477 58.25 -23.86 -61.47
C LEU A 477 58.37 -25.25 -62.16
N ARG A 478 57.22 -25.77 -62.67
CA ARG A 478 57.27 -27.01 -63.49
C ARG A 478 58.01 -26.80 -64.76
N GLN A 479 57.81 -25.69 -65.47
CA GLN A 479 58.51 -25.33 -66.65
C GLN A 479 60.04 -25.14 -66.38
N GLN A 480 60.36 -24.48 -65.23
CA GLN A 480 61.72 -24.37 -64.73
C GLN A 480 62.32 -25.76 -64.35
N ASN A 481 61.47 -26.58 -63.64
CA ASN A 481 61.88 -27.93 -63.28
C ASN A 481 62.04 -28.87 -64.47
N ASP A 482 61.22 -28.72 -65.52
CA ASP A 482 61.36 -29.48 -66.72
C ASP A 482 62.65 -29.07 -67.44
N THR A 483 63.03 -27.78 -67.41
CA THR A 483 64.33 -27.30 -67.87
C THR A 483 65.47 -27.75 -66.96
N VAL A 484 65.23 -27.73 -65.61
CA VAL A 484 66.21 -28.25 -64.64
C VAL A 484 66.24 -29.79 -64.62
N ALA A 485 65.09 -30.46 -64.87
CA ALA A 485 65.08 -31.93 -65.03
C ALA A 485 65.76 -32.44 -66.27
N ALA A 486 65.76 -31.60 -67.34
CA ALA A 486 66.62 -31.86 -68.50
C ALA A 486 68.12 -31.74 -68.14
N GLN A 487 68.43 -30.81 -67.19
CA GLN A 487 69.82 -30.66 -66.68
C GLN A 487 70.14 -31.62 -65.51
N ASN A 488 69.04 -32.07 -64.74
CA ASN A 488 69.22 -32.92 -63.57
C ASN A 488 69.08 -34.43 -63.86
N ARG A 489 68.91 -34.88 -65.12
CA ARG A 489 69.01 -36.31 -65.44
C ARG A 489 70.39 -36.84 -65.17
N GLU A 490 71.37 -35.97 -65.09
CA GLU A 490 72.73 -36.30 -64.62
C GLU A 490 72.87 -36.26 -63.07
N LEU A 491 71.96 -35.59 -62.40
CA LEU A 491 71.98 -35.46 -60.91
C LEU A 491 71.03 -36.41 -60.17
N LEU A 492 70.22 -37.20 -60.85
CA LEU A 492 69.19 -38.08 -60.33
C LEU A 492 69.68 -39.39 -59.71
N GLN A 493 70.98 -39.55 -59.56
CA GLN A 493 71.48 -40.65 -58.73
C GLN A 493 71.73 -40.31 -57.24
N ALA A 494 71.55 -39.04 -56.85
CA ALA A 494 71.95 -38.60 -55.53
C ALA A 494 70.73 -38.27 -54.51
N ASN A 495 69.50 -38.23 -54.91
CA ASN A 495 68.45 -37.75 -54.04
C ASN A 495 67.21 -38.63 -53.93
N GLY A 496 67.40 -39.91 -53.65
CA GLY A 496 66.31 -40.83 -53.25
C GLY A 496 65.78 -40.62 -51.82
N LEU A 497 66.01 -39.47 -51.22
CA LEU A 497 65.75 -39.33 -49.75
C LEU A 497 64.76 -38.20 -49.33
N LEU A 498 64.02 -37.62 -50.25
CA LEU A 498 63.11 -36.51 -49.83
C LEU A 498 61.59 -36.74 -50.07
N ALA A 499 61.18 -38.00 -50.25
CA ALA A 499 59.78 -38.35 -50.51
C ALA A 499 58.95 -38.60 -49.23
N LEU A 500 59.46 -38.32 -48.03
CA LEU A 500 58.79 -38.71 -46.80
C LEU A 500 58.24 -37.53 -45.92
N GLN A 501 58.29 -36.29 -46.40
CA GLN A 501 57.85 -35.16 -45.58
C GLN A 501 56.57 -34.44 -46.01
N SER A 502 55.89 -34.82 -47.09
CA SER A 502 54.67 -34.14 -47.51
C SER A 502 53.35 -34.76 -47.00
N ALA A 503 53.42 -35.85 -46.25
CA ALA A 503 52.23 -36.50 -45.70
C ALA A 503 51.75 -35.96 -44.33
N ALA A 504 52.51 -35.03 -43.73
CA ALA A 504 52.22 -34.57 -42.33
C ALA A 504 51.35 -33.28 -42.22
N ILE A 505 51.16 -32.56 -43.34
CA ILE A 505 50.47 -31.23 -43.24
C ILE A 505 48.99 -31.27 -43.50
N GLU A 506 48.42 -32.32 -44.03
CA GLU A 506 46.98 -32.39 -44.34
C GLU A 506 46.12 -32.78 -43.13
N LYS A 507 46.74 -33.18 -42.03
CA LYS A 507 46.00 -33.58 -40.79
C LYS A 507 45.77 -32.46 -39.82
N LEU A 508 46.35 -31.27 -40.02
CA LEU A 508 46.36 -30.19 -39.06
C LEU A 508 45.17 -29.18 -39.19
N ASN A 509 44.49 -29.15 -40.32
CA ASN A 509 43.42 -28.18 -40.60
C ASN A 509 41.99 -28.61 -40.15
N GLY A 510 41.83 -29.86 -39.72
CA GLY A 510 40.55 -30.40 -39.26
C GLY A 510 40.21 -30.15 -37.77
N ASP A 511 41.22 -29.87 -36.98
CA ASP A 511 41.05 -29.83 -35.50
C ASP A 511 40.93 -28.40 -34.92
N LEU A 512 41.20 -27.36 -35.71
CA LEU A 512 41.25 -25.97 -35.24
C LEU A 512 39.88 -25.36 -34.87
N SER A 513 38.78 -25.94 -35.32
CA SER A 513 37.42 -25.43 -35.04
C SER A 513 36.84 -25.96 -33.74
N ARG A 514 37.33 -27.09 -33.22
CA ARG A 514 36.88 -27.66 -31.93
C ARG A 514 37.64 -27.09 -30.74
N ASP A 515 38.83 -26.53 -30.99
CA ASP A 515 39.73 -26.11 -29.91
C ASP A 515 39.44 -24.72 -29.36
N LEU A 516 38.66 -23.85 -30.03
CA LEU A 516 38.43 -22.48 -29.59
C LEU A 516 37.57 -22.39 -28.32
N HIS A 517 36.66 -23.33 -28.08
CA HIS A 517 35.90 -23.43 -26.83
C HIS A 517 36.65 -24.19 -25.74
N ALA A 518 37.44 -25.19 -26.13
CA ALA A 518 38.29 -25.90 -25.18
C ALA A 518 39.50 -25.05 -24.75
N GLU A 519 40.02 -24.19 -25.64
CA GLU A 519 41.14 -23.31 -25.35
C GLU A 519 40.82 -22.20 -24.35
N LYS A 520 39.57 -21.67 -24.33
CA LYS A 520 39.13 -20.73 -23.29
C LYS A 520 39.05 -21.37 -21.91
N ALA A 521 38.66 -22.62 -21.85
CA ALA A 521 38.62 -23.36 -20.58
C ALA A 521 40.03 -23.82 -20.15
N ALA A 522 40.84 -24.28 -21.09
CA ALA A 522 42.20 -24.70 -20.85
C ALA A 522 43.16 -23.55 -20.51
N ARG A 523 42.86 -22.32 -20.94
CA ARG A 523 43.64 -21.12 -20.62
C ARG A 523 43.52 -20.71 -19.13
N ILE A 524 42.42 -21.09 -18.48
CA ILE A 524 42.25 -20.93 -17.03
C ILE A 524 43.08 -21.94 -16.23
N GLU A 525 43.51 -23.05 -16.85
CA GLU A 525 44.37 -24.03 -16.21
C GLU A 525 45.88 -23.72 -16.40
N SER A 526 46.23 -22.80 -17.29
CA SER A 526 47.62 -22.36 -17.46
C SER A 526 47.98 -21.35 -16.33
N LYS A 527 49.19 -21.52 -15.78
CA LYS A 527 49.68 -20.75 -14.61
C LYS A 527 49.92 -19.24 -14.80
N GLU A 528 49.60 -18.68 -15.98
CA GLU A 528 50.02 -17.33 -16.38
C GLU A 528 48.89 -16.35 -16.72
N VAL A 529 47.68 -16.53 -16.18
CA VAL A 529 46.55 -15.60 -16.41
C VAL A 529 46.67 -14.40 -15.47
N ASP A 530 46.75 -13.18 -16.01
CA ASP A 530 46.76 -11.97 -15.19
C ASP A 530 45.34 -11.57 -14.69
N PHE A 531 45.30 -10.60 -13.77
CA PHE A 531 44.00 -10.14 -13.20
C PHE A 531 43.12 -9.47 -14.26
N GLY A 532 43.69 -8.81 -15.26
CA GLY A 532 42.96 -8.17 -16.34
C GLY A 532 42.23 -9.19 -17.23
N GLU A 533 42.91 -10.24 -17.64
CA GLU A 533 42.34 -11.35 -18.42
C GLU A 533 41.31 -12.13 -17.59
N PHE A 534 41.61 -12.40 -16.33
CA PHE A 534 40.65 -13.06 -15.41
C PHE A 534 39.36 -12.25 -15.21
N SER A 535 39.49 -10.91 -15.12
CA SER A 535 38.34 -10.01 -14.99
C SER A 535 37.48 -9.90 -16.25
N GLN A 536 38.03 -10.22 -17.43
CA GLN A 536 37.22 -10.32 -18.66
C GLN A 536 36.33 -11.57 -18.66
N ILE A 537 36.76 -12.62 -17.99
CA ILE A 537 35.99 -13.87 -17.86
C ILE A 537 34.95 -13.75 -16.76
N TYR A 538 35.30 -13.07 -15.67
CA TYR A 538 34.40 -12.80 -14.52
C TYR A 538 34.28 -11.30 -14.27
N PRO A 539 33.53 -10.57 -15.13
CA PRO A 539 33.55 -9.11 -15.15
C PRO A 539 32.94 -8.44 -13.91
N ASP A 540 32.04 -9.10 -13.28
CA ASP A 540 31.31 -8.52 -12.15
C ASP A 540 30.96 -9.55 -11.06
N LYS A 541 30.36 -9.05 -9.99
CA LYS A 541 29.89 -9.87 -8.86
C LYS A 541 28.83 -10.89 -9.31
N ASP A 542 27.96 -10.53 -10.23
CA ASP A 542 26.86 -11.39 -10.69
C ASP A 542 27.41 -12.60 -11.47
N ALA A 543 28.37 -12.38 -12.36
CA ALA A 543 29.07 -13.43 -13.09
C ALA A 543 29.77 -14.40 -12.13
N CYS A 544 30.44 -13.89 -11.09
CA CYS A 544 31.09 -14.72 -10.08
C CYS A 544 30.08 -15.54 -9.27
N LEU A 545 28.96 -14.93 -8.87
CA LEU A 545 27.93 -15.64 -8.10
C LEU A 545 27.21 -16.70 -8.93
N ARG A 546 26.98 -16.42 -10.21
CA ARG A 546 26.43 -17.38 -11.17
C ARG A 546 27.37 -18.57 -11.31
N TYR A 547 28.63 -18.31 -11.55
CA TYR A 547 29.66 -19.35 -11.66
C TYR A 547 29.71 -20.23 -10.39
N LEU A 548 29.70 -19.61 -9.19
CA LEU A 548 29.70 -20.33 -7.92
C LEU A 548 28.41 -21.15 -7.72
N ALA A 549 27.27 -20.63 -8.14
CA ALA A 549 26.01 -21.33 -8.07
C ALA A 549 25.98 -22.56 -8.99
N ASP A 550 26.52 -22.41 -10.21
CA ASP A 550 26.65 -23.50 -11.17
C ASP A 550 27.65 -24.55 -10.68
N LEU A 551 28.78 -24.14 -10.13
CA LEU A 551 29.78 -25.05 -9.53
C LEU A 551 29.18 -25.84 -8.34
N LYS A 552 28.42 -25.17 -7.50
CA LYS A 552 27.87 -25.74 -6.27
C LYS A 552 26.63 -26.61 -6.52
N TRP A 553 25.73 -26.19 -7.41
CA TRP A 553 24.42 -26.80 -7.61
C TRP A 553 24.17 -27.26 -9.04
N GLY A 554 25.14 -27.06 -9.92
CA GLY A 554 25.11 -27.60 -11.28
C GLY A 554 24.96 -29.13 -11.27
N HIS A 555 24.32 -29.68 -12.27
CA HIS A 555 24.04 -31.11 -12.40
C HIS A 555 23.14 -31.73 -11.30
N GLY A 556 22.24 -30.91 -10.66
CA GLY A 556 21.25 -31.43 -9.73
C GLY A 556 21.76 -31.80 -8.33
N ARG A 557 22.93 -31.31 -7.94
CA ARG A 557 23.61 -31.66 -6.66
C ARG A 557 23.16 -30.79 -5.45
N TYR A 558 21.95 -30.24 -5.47
CA TYR A 558 21.50 -29.45 -4.32
C TYR A 558 21.15 -30.35 -3.14
N GLN A 559 21.74 -30.06 -1.97
CA GLN A 559 21.36 -30.65 -0.70
C GLN A 559 21.30 -29.55 0.36
N CYS A 560 20.14 -29.41 1.03
CA CYS A 560 19.95 -28.35 2.01
C CYS A 560 20.82 -28.57 3.24
N ARG A 561 21.70 -27.63 3.57
CA ARG A 561 22.59 -27.70 4.73
C ARG A 561 21.87 -27.76 6.08
N LYS A 562 20.59 -27.30 6.14
CA LYS A 562 19.82 -27.29 7.39
C LYS A 562 19.02 -28.59 7.62
N CYS A 563 18.52 -29.22 6.59
CA CYS A 563 17.60 -30.35 6.73
C CYS A 563 17.87 -31.53 5.78
N GLY A 564 18.93 -31.50 5.00
CA GLY A 564 19.34 -32.56 4.06
C GLY A 564 18.45 -32.74 2.83
N HIS A 565 17.40 -31.93 2.65
CA HIS A 565 16.45 -32.07 1.53
C HIS A 565 17.07 -31.68 0.20
N GLU A 566 16.81 -32.46 -0.86
CA GLU A 566 17.48 -32.32 -2.16
C GLU A 566 16.74 -31.41 -3.16
N LYS A 567 15.52 -30.96 -2.85
CA LYS A 567 14.76 -30.09 -3.76
C LYS A 567 14.82 -28.62 -3.31
N SER A 568 15.12 -27.74 -4.27
CA SER A 568 15.16 -26.30 -4.06
C SER A 568 14.38 -25.56 -5.13
N CYS A 569 13.99 -24.32 -4.83
CA CYS A 569 13.52 -23.34 -5.80
C CYS A 569 14.43 -22.11 -5.74
N GLU A 570 14.33 -21.25 -6.73
CA GLU A 570 15.04 -19.98 -6.72
C GLU A 570 14.59 -19.11 -5.55
N ALA A 571 15.54 -18.47 -4.90
CA ALA A 571 15.27 -17.52 -3.82
C ALA A 571 15.10 -16.10 -4.41
N ARG A 572 14.70 -15.15 -3.56
CA ARG A 572 14.55 -13.75 -3.95
C ARG A 572 15.89 -13.07 -4.20
N GLU A 573 16.95 -13.59 -3.60
CA GLU A 573 18.31 -13.12 -3.81
C GLU A 573 18.89 -13.76 -5.08
N PRO A 574 19.65 -13.00 -5.91
CA PRO A 574 20.26 -13.53 -7.12
C PRO A 574 21.17 -14.72 -6.82
N HIS A 575 21.05 -15.76 -7.62
CA HIS A 575 21.87 -16.99 -7.55
C HIS A 575 21.85 -17.69 -6.18
N ALA A 576 20.76 -17.54 -5.40
CA ALA A 576 20.53 -18.26 -4.16
C ALA A 576 19.43 -19.31 -4.34
N ARG A 577 19.50 -20.39 -3.55
CA ARG A 577 18.54 -21.48 -3.56
C ARG A 577 17.77 -21.53 -2.25
N ARG A 578 16.46 -21.76 -2.34
CA ARG A 578 15.58 -21.94 -1.17
C ARG A 578 15.14 -23.38 -1.08
N CYS A 579 15.37 -24.01 0.03
CA CYS A 579 14.88 -25.37 0.30
C CYS A 579 13.34 -25.40 0.29
N THR A 580 12.77 -26.34 -0.46
CA THR A 580 11.31 -26.48 -0.54
C THR A 580 10.68 -27.04 0.73
N ARG A 581 11.47 -27.73 1.59
CA ARG A 581 11.00 -28.32 2.84
C ARG A 581 11.09 -27.36 4.03
N CYS A 582 12.28 -26.82 4.32
CA CYS A 582 12.50 -26.01 5.53
C CYS A 582 12.57 -24.51 5.26
N ARG A 583 12.41 -24.08 4.01
CA ARG A 583 12.47 -22.68 3.53
C ARG A 583 13.81 -21.97 3.80
N TYR A 584 14.83 -22.70 4.24
CA TYR A 584 16.16 -22.17 4.41
C TYR A 584 16.68 -21.64 3.06
N VAL A 585 17.17 -20.40 3.06
CA VAL A 585 17.76 -19.75 1.89
C VAL A 585 19.26 -19.86 2.00
N GLU A 586 19.88 -20.39 0.96
CA GLU A 586 21.32 -20.57 0.86
C GLU A 586 21.86 -19.75 -0.31
N SER A 587 22.75 -18.82 -0.02
CA SER A 587 23.45 -18.05 -1.06
C SER A 587 24.53 -18.89 -1.77
N ALA A 588 24.93 -18.48 -2.96
CA ALA A 588 25.98 -19.17 -3.70
C ALA A 588 27.32 -19.24 -2.93
N THR A 589 27.61 -18.24 -2.09
CA THR A 589 28.84 -18.18 -1.28
C THR A 589 28.75 -18.95 0.04
N ALA A 590 27.54 -19.28 0.50
CA ALA A 590 27.37 -19.99 1.76
C ALA A 590 28.00 -21.38 1.70
N GLY A 591 28.82 -21.73 2.68
CA GLY A 591 29.54 -23.01 2.71
C GLY A 591 30.61 -23.15 1.62
N THR A 592 31.13 -22.05 1.13
CA THR A 592 32.32 -22.03 0.27
C THR A 592 33.44 -21.24 0.95
N LEU A 593 34.65 -21.36 0.43
CA LEU A 593 35.80 -20.59 0.91
C LEU A 593 35.53 -19.07 0.90
N LEU A 594 34.62 -18.61 0.05
CA LEU A 594 34.25 -17.21 -0.10
C LEU A 594 33.14 -16.74 0.88
N GLN A 595 32.69 -17.61 1.79
CA GLN A 595 31.70 -17.23 2.80
C GLN A 595 32.27 -16.14 3.70
N LYS A 596 31.44 -15.08 3.99
CA LYS A 596 31.81 -13.90 4.77
C LYS A 596 33.00 -13.10 4.21
N CYS A 597 33.31 -13.19 2.92
CA CYS A 597 34.33 -12.38 2.29
C CYS A 597 33.96 -10.89 2.34
N LYS A 598 34.87 -10.04 2.85
CA LYS A 598 34.65 -8.60 3.08
C LYS A 598 35.12 -7.68 1.94
N PHE A 599 35.67 -8.22 0.87
CA PHE A 599 36.15 -7.50 -0.30
C PHE A 599 35.56 -8.08 -1.58
N SER A 600 35.90 -7.49 -2.73
CA SER A 600 35.30 -7.89 -4.03
C SER A 600 35.43 -9.39 -4.29
N ILE A 601 34.32 -10.04 -4.62
CA ILE A 601 34.28 -11.47 -4.88
C ILE A 601 35.11 -11.86 -6.10
N VAL A 602 35.24 -10.97 -7.09
CA VAL A 602 36.10 -11.16 -8.27
C VAL A 602 37.56 -11.26 -7.83
N LYS A 603 38.00 -10.32 -6.98
CA LYS A 603 39.35 -10.32 -6.41
C LYS A 603 39.59 -11.56 -5.52
N ALA A 604 38.59 -11.99 -4.78
CA ALA A 604 38.67 -13.17 -3.95
C ALA A 604 38.76 -14.46 -4.76
N LEU A 605 38.00 -14.55 -5.84
CA LEU A 605 38.01 -15.68 -6.74
C LEU A 605 39.39 -15.81 -7.43
N TYR A 606 39.93 -14.69 -7.91
CA TYR A 606 41.27 -14.65 -8.51
C TYR A 606 42.39 -14.96 -7.52
N ALA A 607 42.25 -14.53 -6.26
CA ALA A 607 43.21 -14.91 -5.23
C ALA A 607 43.28 -16.42 -4.98
N VAL A 608 42.14 -17.10 -4.99
CA VAL A 608 42.08 -18.56 -4.86
C VAL A 608 42.74 -19.22 -6.07
N PHE A 609 42.42 -18.74 -7.26
CA PHE A 609 43.04 -19.22 -8.51
C PHE A 609 44.57 -19.08 -8.47
N LEU A 610 45.11 -17.88 -8.18
CA LEU A 610 46.54 -17.62 -8.09
C LEU A 610 47.23 -18.52 -7.06
N MET A 611 46.68 -18.60 -5.88
CA MET A 611 47.26 -19.40 -4.81
C MET A 611 47.21 -20.89 -5.13
N HIS A 612 46.21 -21.38 -5.81
CA HIS A 612 46.14 -22.76 -6.29
C HIS A 612 47.19 -23.01 -7.39
N ALA A 613 47.23 -22.13 -8.41
CA ALA A 613 48.17 -22.25 -9.54
C ALA A 613 49.66 -22.30 -9.09
N HIS A 614 49.99 -21.55 -8.06
CA HIS A 614 51.33 -21.51 -7.47
C HIS A 614 51.53 -22.44 -6.24
N LYS A 615 50.67 -23.44 -6.10
CA LYS A 615 50.75 -24.46 -5.01
C LYS A 615 50.86 -23.86 -3.62
N GLY A 616 50.30 -22.66 -3.37
CA GLY A 616 50.35 -21.95 -2.09
C GLY A 616 51.60 -21.09 -1.85
N ASN A 617 52.56 -21.07 -2.78
CA ASN A 617 53.82 -20.32 -2.67
C ASN A 617 53.67 -18.85 -3.13
N TYR A 618 52.64 -18.17 -2.64
CA TYR A 618 52.41 -16.75 -2.93
C TYR A 618 52.47 -15.94 -1.63
N SER A 619 53.27 -14.89 -1.62
CA SER A 619 53.38 -14.08 -0.40
C SER A 619 52.11 -13.22 -0.19
N PRO A 620 51.58 -13.12 1.05
CA PRO A 620 50.41 -12.29 1.33
C PRO A 620 50.59 -10.80 0.95
N SER A 621 51.82 -10.30 1.01
CA SER A 621 52.17 -8.93 0.61
C SER A 621 52.14 -8.73 -0.88
N GLU A 622 52.51 -9.72 -1.64
CA GLU A 622 52.47 -9.72 -3.11
C GLU A 622 51.03 -9.85 -3.63
N LEU A 623 50.23 -10.69 -2.97
CA LEU A 623 48.80 -10.81 -3.23
C LEU A 623 48.05 -9.49 -2.90
N ALA A 624 48.45 -8.79 -1.83
CA ALA A 624 47.92 -7.49 -1.49
C ALA A 624 48.17 -6.44 -2.59
N ARG A 625 49.37 -6.45 -3.19
CA ARG A 625 49.75 -5.54 -4.29
C ARG A 625 48.98 -5.84 -5.58
N ILE A 626 48.88 -7.12 -5.95
CA ILE A 626 48.20 -7.53 -7.20
C ILE A 626 46.72 -7.22 -7.16
N LEU A 627 46.09 -7.42 -6.02
CA LEU A 627 44.64 -7.25 -5.86
C LEU A 627 44.23 -5.90 -5.31
N ASP A 628 45.19 -5.02 -5.06
CA ASP A 628 44.95 -3.72 -4.42
C ASP A 628 44.08 -3.87 -3.17
N LEU A 629 44.60 -4.60 -2.20
CA LEU A 629 43.96 -4.87 -0.90
C LEU A 629 44.86 -4.43 0.26
N ARG A 630 44.25 -4.13 1.39
CA ARG A 630 45.01 -3.87 2.62
C ARG A 630 45.78 -5.14 3.03
N GLN A 631 47.02 -5.01 3.44
CA GLN A 631 47.91 -6.12 3.75
C GLN A 631 47.34 -7.09 4.80
N ALA A 632 46.67 -6.56 5.85
CA ALA A 632 46.00 -7.38 6.86
C ALA A 632 44.83 -8.21 6.23
N THR A 633 44.08 -7.62 5.29
CA THR A 633 42.97 -8.33 4.62
C THR A 633 43.50 -9.42 3.69
N SER A 634 44.57 -9.13 2.97
CA SER A 634 45.25 -10.10 2.09
C SER A 634 45.83 -11.23 2.90
N TRP A 635 46.50 -10.92 3.99
CA TRP A 635 47.08 -11.92 4.90
C TRP A 635 46.05 -12.89 5.48
N ALA A 636 44.96 -12.35 6.04
CA ALA A 636 43.87 -13.15 6.60
C ALA A 636 43.20 -14.05 5.54
N PHE A 637 43.01 -13.54 4.35
CA PHE A 637 42.40 -14.32 3.28
C PHE A 637 43.38 -15.37 2.72
N ALA A 638 44.63 -15.01 2.53
CA ALA A 638 45.66 -15.95 2.09
C ALA A 638 45.82 -17.13 3.08
N GLN A 639 45.81 -16.88 4.38
CA GLN A 639 45.81 -17.94 5.39
C GLN A 639 44.62 -18.89 5.24
N LYS A 640 43.42 -18.32 5.03
CA LYS A 640 42.20 -19.09 4.80
C LYS A 640 42.31 -20.00 3.56
N VAL A 641 42.89 -19.49 2.48
CA VAL A 641 43.11 -20.26 1.26
C VAL A 641 44.19 -21.33 1.47
N LEU A 642 45.30 -21.01 2.14
CA LEU A 642 46.36 -21.98 2.45
C LEU A 642 45.85 -23.16 3.28
N GLN A 643 45.03 -22.89 4.29
CA GLN A 643 44.41 -23.94 5.09
C GLN A 643 43.51 -24.83 4.27
N ALA A 644 42.70 -24.25 3.34
CA ALA A 644 41.88 -25.02 2.44
C ALA A 644 42.70 -25.87 1.49
N LEU A 645 43.77 -25.32 0.93
CA LEU A 645 44.72 -26.05 0.10
C LEU A 645 45.42 -27.21 0.84
N GLN A 646 45.81 -26.99 2.10
CA GLN A 646 46.40 -28.02 2.91
C GLN A 646 45.43 -29.16 3.23
N ARG A 647 44.21 -28.83 3.63
CA ARG A 647 43.14 -29.81 3.86
C ARG A 647 42.82 -30.60 2.61
N ARG A 648 42.73 -29.93 1.45
CA ARG A 648 42.46 -30.63 0.18
C ARG A 648 43.57 -31.59 -0.17
N ARG A 649 44.84 -31.24 0.04
CA ARG A 649 45.96 -32.13 -0.17
C ARG A 649 46.01 -33.34 0.75
N GLN A 650 45.39 -33.24 1.94
CA GLN A 650 45.29 -34.34 2.90
C GLN A 650 44.05 -35.20 2.71
N ALA A 651 43.15 -34.80 1.81
CA ALA A 651 41.94 -35.55 1.53
C ALA A 651 42.26 -36.87 0.83
N PRO A 652 41.58 -37.98 1.16
CA PRO A 652 41.85 -39.31 0.61
C PRO A 652 41.57 -39.43 -0.90
N ASP A 653 40.80 -38.48 -1.46
CA ASP A 653 40.42 -38.38 -2.86
C ASP A 653 41.21 -37.29 -3.62
N PHE A 654 42.35 -36.85 -3.10
CA PHE A 654 43.18 -35.84 -3.75
C PHE A 654 43.96 -36.44 -4.92
N GLU A 655 43.83 -35.78 -6.11
CA GLU A 655 44.62 -36.08 -7.33
C GLU A 655 45.54 -34.90 -7.67
N GLU A 656 46.78 -35.16 -8.01
CA GLU A 656 47.73 -34.12 -8.41
C GLU A 656 47.33 -33.54 -9.77
N GLY A 657 46.92 -32.27 -9.82
CA GLY A 657 46.43 -31.61 -11.02
C GLY A 657 44.91 -31.28 -10.97
N GLU A 658 44.28 -31.49 -9.83
CA GLU A 658 42.86 -31.11 -9.66
C GLU A 658 42.61 -29.63 -9.98
N PRO A 659 41.44 -29.31 -10.61
CA PRO A 659 41.07 -27.94 -10.89
C PRO A 659 40.92 -27.13 -9.59
N TRP A 660 41.34 -25.86 -9.64
CA TRP A 660 41.27 -24.92 -8.52
C TRP A 660 39.85 -24.72 -7.90
N THR A 661 38.85 -25.12 -8.67
CA THR A 661 37.44 -25.05 -8.28
C THR A 661 37.10 -25.95 -7.08
N HIS A 662 37.82 -27.05 -6.90
CA HIS A 662 37.62 -27.95 -5.75
C HIS A 662 37.95 -27.24 -4.41
N VAL A 663 38.96 -26.38 -4.43
CA VAL A 663 39.35 -25.59 -3.24
C VAL A 663 38.30 -24.57 -2.86
N LEU A 664 37.53 -24.06 -3.83
CA LEU A 664 36.44 -23.10 -3.56
C LEU A 664 35.29 -23.70 -2.73
N LEU A 665 35.00 -24.99 -2.92
CA LEU A 665 33.91 -25.69 -2.26
C LEU A 665 34.28 -26.23 -0.88
N ASP A 666 35.55 -26.17 -0.52
CA ASP A 666 36.04 -26.62 0.80
C ASP A 666 35.81 -25.52 1.85
N ALA A 667 34.70 -25.63 2.54
CA ALA A 667 34.28 -24.68 3.59
C ALA A 667 34.64 -25.18 4.97
N GLY A 668 35.69 -25.64 5.35
CA GLY A 668 36.02 -26.08 6.73
C GLY A 668 34.83 -26.11 7.72
N THR A 669 34.71 -27.07 8.56
CA THR A 669 33.60 -27.16 9.55
C THR A 669 33.55 -25.92 10.44
N GLU A 670 32.35 -25.38 10.71
CA GLU A 670 32.12 -24.16 11.49
C GLU A 670 32.76 -24.21 12.92
N ALA A 671 33.04 -25.39 13.44
CA ALA A 671 33.70 -25.61 14.75
C ALA A 671 35.16 -25.08 14.79
N GLU A 672 35.89 -25.11 13.68
CA GLU A 672 37.29 -24.66 13.66
C GLU A 672 37.46 -23.14 13.48
N VAL A 673 36.38 -22.45 13.08
CA VAL A 673 36.39 -20.97 12.91
C VAL A 673 36.18 -20.28 14.27
N GLU A 674 35.39 -20.87 15.17
CA GLU A 674 35.19 -20.34 16.54
C GLU A 674 36.43 -20.57 17.42
N GLU A 675 37.16 -21.66 17.25
CA GLU A 675 38.37 -21.94 18.00
C GLU A 675 39.53 -20.99 17.65
N ASN A 676 39.63 -20.57 16.38
CA ASN A 676 40.59 -19.57 15.91
C ASN A 676 40.25 -18.12 16.27
N GLU A 677 38.98 -17.79 16.53
CA GLU A 677 38.58 -16.47 17.05
C GLU A 677 38.78 -16.39 18.57
N ALA A 678 38.62 -17.51 19.28
CA ALA A 678 38.90 -17.59 20.73
C ALA A 678 40.41 -17.51 21.08
N VAL A 679 41.29 -18.04 20.23
CA VAL A 679 42.75 -17.96 20.40
C VAL A 679 43.30 -16.57 20.11
N LYS A 680 42.62 -15.74 19.28
CA LYS A 680 43.00 -14.35 18.98
C LYS A 680 42.50 -13.32 19.99
N ALA A 681 41.69 -13.72 20.97
CA ALA A 681 41.22 -12.86 22.06
C ALA A 681 42.08 -12.95 23.32
N VAL A 682 43.18 -13.72 23.29
CA VAL A 682 44.07 -13.95 24.44
C VAL A 682 45.52 -13.46 24.19
N ASP A 683 45.83 -12.89 22.98
CA ASP A 683 47.11 -12.20 22.72
C ASP A 683 46.89 -10.70 22.50
#